data_a5123e72fc12e22d911faba77405283c
#
_entry.id   a5123e72fc12e22d911faba77405283c
#
_cell.length_a   1.000
_cell.length_b   1.000
_cell.length_c   1.000
_cell.angle_alpha   90.00
_cell.angle_beta   90.00
_cell.angle_gamma   90.00
#
_symmetry.space_group_name_H-M   'P 1'
#
loop_
_entity.id
_entity.type
_entity.pdbx_description
1 polymer ?
#
loop_
_entity_poly.entity_id
_entity_poly.type
_entity_poly.pdbx_seq_one_letter_code
_entity_poly.pdbx_strand_id
1 'polypeptide(L)'
;MLDHFFVQSEFQPAGDQPAAVRSLAKGIQENVPFQTLLGVTGSGKTFTIAKVLEQLGGARPALVLSHNKTLAAQLYSEFKSFLPENAVEYFISYYDYYLPESYIPQTDTYIAKDCSINDNIERLRLSATASLLERKDVLTVASVSCIYGLTSPEDYSEMSIRLKRGQILDRDEFLRMLVAVQYERNDMAPERGEFRVRGDHVDVYLSQKDQFLRIEFWGDELDSIARYDVKSGRLIDRDDHALIFPAKHFVMPQDQIKRASELIRKELKERVAWFEAHGKLVEAQRLFQRVTYDIEMMNEIGYCSGIENYSRHLAFRPEGSRPFCLLDFFPQDYLLFIDESHVTLPQLQAMYKADRSRKQMLVDYGFRLPSALDNRPLKFEEFLSMMGTTVFVSATPGDFEKEHSAGHITELVVRPTGLLDPPVEVRPLESQIDDVIEEIRRCTAKGARSLVATLTKKSAERLADYLTGLGIRVKYLHSEIDAIERVRILNELRAGDFDCIVGINLLREGIDLPELMLVAILDADKEGFLRSSRSLIQIAGRAARNANGYVVLYADTVTDSMQALLDITEQRRKKQMEYNLQHNITPQTVRKSIRESITDVLGISSKTGSNDAKRTPYDSPYGNVTLAMRENVGAYDASVGSDNGTPAKKSRGRGAKKLPDLAQRDVQDLLDRTGAANLDEILTALEADMLEAAANLEFERAAALRDQIKALKPDELNLPQKR
;
A
#
# COMPACT_ATOMS: atom_id res chain seq x y z
N MET A 1 19.80 23.62 6.52
CA MET A 1 18.79 23.27 5.49
C MET A 1 19.32 23.74 4.16
N LEU A 2 19.22 22.92 3.13
CA LEU A 2 19.70 23.29 1.80
C LEU A 2 18.63 24.14 1.10
N ASP A 3 19.07 25.15 0.36
CA ASP A 3 18.19 26.02 -0.43
C ASP A 3 18.03 25.54 -1.90
N HIS A 4 18.54 24.33 -2.18
CA HIS A 4 18.46 23.70 -3.51
C HIS A 4 18.57 22.20 -3.43
N PHE A 5 18.16 21.50 -4.48
CA PHE A 5 18.41 20.07 -4.64
C PHE A 5 19.82 19.86 -5.20
N PHE A 6 20.51 18.88 -4.63
CA PHE A 6 21.87 18.53 -5.02
C PHE A 6 21.97 17.03 -5.33
N VAL A 7 22.24 16.71 -6.60
CA VAL A 7 22.31 15.32 -7.09
C VAL A 7 23.71 14.76 -6.96
N GLN A 8 23.86 13.76 -6.11
CA GLN A 8 25.09 12.95 -6.01
C GLN A 8 24.93 11.68 -6.86
N SER A 9 25.72 11.56 -7.92
CA SER A 9 25.67 10.40 -8.81
C SER A 9 26.97 10.24 -9.57
N GLU A 10 27.40 8.99 -9.76
CA GLU A 10 28.51 8.65 -10.67
C GLU A 10 28.11 8.81 -12.14
N PHE A 11 26.79 8.86 -12.43
CA PHE A 11 26.27 8.99 -13.78
C PHE A 11 26.16 10.45 -14.21
N GLN A 12 26.49 10.71 -15.47
CA GLN A 12 26.24 11.98 -16.13
C GLN A 12 25.04 11.84 -17.08
N PRO A 13 24.24 12.91 -17.28
CA PRO A 13 23.14 12.88 -18.22
C PRO A 13 23.64 12.54 -19.64
N ALA A 14 23.05 11.51 -20.27
CA ALA A 14 23.40 11.02 -21.60
C ALA A 14 22.13 10.69 -22.42
N GLY A 15 22.29 10.45 -23.71
CA GLY A 15 21.16 10.23 -24.61
C GLY A 15 20.28 11.46 -24.75
N ASP A 16 18.99 11.27 -24.62
CA ASP A 16 17.99 12.35 -24.65
C ASP A 16 17.91 13.13 -23.32
N GLN A 17 18.56 12.64 -22.22
CA GLN A 17 18.42 13.23 -20.89
C GLN A 17 18.83 14.70 -20.80
N PRO A 18 19.99 15.17 -21.39
CA PRO A 18 20.36 16.57 -21.30
C PRO A 18 19.35 17.51 -21.96
N ALA A 19 18.75 17.09 -23.08
CA ALA A 19 17.71 17.86 -23.76
C ALA A 19 16.39 17.85 -22.96
N ALA A 20 16.02 16.70 -22.43
CA ALA A 20 14.82 16.53 -21.62
C ALA A 20 14.89 17.38 -20.33
N VAL A 21 16.02 17.36 -19.62
CA VAL A 21 16.23 18.17 -18.41
C VAL A 21 16.07 19.65 -18.72
N ARG A 22 16.73 20.15 -19.80
CA ARG A 22 16.61 21.57 -20.19
C ARG A 22 15.17 21.94 -20.60
N SER A 23 14.50 21.10 -21.37
CA SER A 23 13.13 21.34 -21.83
C SER A 23 12.15 21.44 -20.67
N LEU A 24 12.17 20.45 -19.76
CA LEU A 24 11.29 20.42 -18.60
C LEU A 24 11.58 21.57 -17.63
N ALA A 25 12.86 21.80 -17.29
CA ALA A 25 13.23 22.89 -16.40
C ALA A 25 12.81 24.27 -16.96
N LYS A 26 12.99 24.49 -18.26
CA LYS A 26 12.52 25.70 -18.93
C LYS A 26 11.01 25.87 -18.82
N GLY A 27 10.24 24.83 -19.14
CA GLY A 27 8.78 24.88 -19.03
C GLY A 27 8.30 25.15 -17.58
N ILE A 28 8.98 24.59 -16.58
CA ILE A 28 8.69 24.86 -15.16
C ILE A 28 8.99 26.33 -14.83
N GLN A 29 10.11 26.87 -15.28
CA GLN A 29 10.49 28.28 -15.07
C GLN A 29 9.54 29.26 -15.78
N GLU A 30 9.00 28.88 -16.94
CA GLU A 30 8.00 29.63 -17.69
C GLU A 30 6.57 29.44 -17.16
N ASN A 31 6.39 28.69 -16.06
CA ASN A 31 5.11 28.35 -15.43
C ASN A 31 4.14 27.65 -16.40
N VAL A 32 4.64 26.79 -17.29
CA VAL A 32 3.79 25.90 -18.07
C VAL A 32 3.07 24.94 -17.13
N PRO A 33 1.73 24.97 -17.04
CA PRO A 33 1.01 24.24 -16.00
C PRO A 33 1.15 22.72 -16.12
N PHE A 34 1.18 22.21 -17.35
CA PHE A 34 1.24 20.78 -17.62
C PHE A 34 2.25 20.47 -18.72
N GLN A 35 3.12 19.52 -18.45
CA GLN A 35 4.11 18.99 -19.39
C GLN A 35 4.08 17.46 -19.36
N THR A 36 4.48 16.79 -20.44
CA THR A 36 4.60 15.33 -20.47
C THR A 36 6.03 14.91 -20.78
N LEU A 37 6.61 14.07 -19.93
CA LEU A 37 7.82 13.31 -20.18
C LEU A 37 7.45 11.94 -20.75
N LEU A 38 7.57 11.77 -22.07
CA LEU A 38 7.41 10.49 -22.74
C LEU A 38 8.70 9.69 -22.59
N GLY A 39 8.80 8.90 -21.53
CA GLY A 39 10.03 8.18 -21.19
C GLY A 39 9.88 6.67 -21.30
N VAL A 40 10.64 6.02 -22.19
CA VAL A 40 10.62 4.55 -22.33
C VAL A 40 11.20 3.86 -21.10
N THR A 41 10.94 2.57 -20.96
CA THR A 41 11.53 1.77 -19.88
C THR A 41 13.06 1.74 -20.00
N GLY A 42 13.75 2.03 -18.88
CA GLY A 42 15.21 2.05 -18.84
C GLY A 42 15.88 3.30 -19.39
N SER A 43 15.13 4.35 -19.73
CA SER A 43 15.69 5.64 -20.21
C SER A 43 16.21 6.55 -19.09
N GLY A 44 16.00 6.19 -17.81
CA GLY A 44 16.45 6.96 -16.65
C GLY A 44 15.52 8.10 -16.27
N LYS A 45 14.21 7.88 -16.32
CA LYS A 45 13.17 8.86 -15.92
C LYS A 45 13.43 9.46 -14.53
N THR A 46 13.69 8.63 -13.52
CA THR A 46 13.95 9.05 -12.13
C THR A 46 15.16 9.98 -12.04
N PHE A 47 16.26 9.61 -12.70
CA PHE A 47 17.47 10.43 -12.78
C PHE A 47 17.22 11.76 -13.50
N THR A 48 16.46 11.74 -14.60
CA THR A 48 16.07 12.95 -15.32
C THR A 48 15.28 13.91 -14.43
N ILE A 49 14.30 13.40 -13.65
CA ILE A 49 13.54 14.21 -12.68
C ILE A 49 14.47 14.81 -11.62
N ALA A 50 15.37 14.01 -11.03
CA ALA A 50 16.34 14.53 -10.06
C ALA A 50 17.21 15.66 -10.64
N LYS A 51 17.67 15.50 -11.88
CA LYS A 51 18.44 16.54 -12.60
C LYS A 51 17.62 17.77 -12.97
N VAL A 52 16.32 17.63 -13.21
CA VAL A 52 15.41 18.78 -13.38
C VAL A 52 15.32 19.59 -12.09
N LEU A 53 15.12 18.92 -10.95
CA LEU A 53 15.07 19.58 -9.64
C LEU A 53 16.38 20.32 -9.32
N GLU A 54 17.53 19.72 -9.61
CA GLU A 54 18.84 20.36 -9.43
C GLU A 54 18.99 21.59 -10.36
N GLN A 55 18.60 21.48 -11.63
CA GLN A 55 18.75 22.55 -12.63
C GLN A 55 17.87 23.77 -12.34
N LEU A 56 16.77 23.62 -11.61
CA LEU A 56 15.92 24.75 -11.21
C LEU A 56 16.63 25.74 -10.28
N GLY A 57 17.68 25.32 -9.57
CA GLY A 57 18.57 26.18 -8.79
C GLY A 57 17.98 26.73 -7.50
N GLY A 58 16.72 26.42 -7.17
CA GLY A 58 16.04 26.78 -5.94
C GLY A 58 15.23 25.62 -5.38
N ALA A 59 15.13 25.54 -4.06
CA ALA A 59 14.32 24.50 -3.42
C ALA A 59 12.83 24.83 -3.54
N ARG A 60 12.10 24.04 -4.31
CA ARG A 60 10.63 23.98 -4.35
C ARG A 60 10.21 22.58 -3.95
N PRO A 61 9.37 22.43 -2.91
CA PRO A 61 8.88 21.11 -2.54
C PRO A 61 8.28 20.38 -3.74
N ALA A 62 8.58 19.10 -3.85
CA ALA A 62 8.15 18.28 -4.97
C ALA A 62 7.42 17.02 -4.48
N LEU A 63 6.33 16.67 -5.15
CA LEU A 63 5.57 15.45 -4.94
C LEU A 63 5.72 14.54 -6.16
N VAL A 64 6.20 13.32 -5.94
CA VAL A 64 6.19 12.24 -6.95
C VAL A 64 5.07 11.28 -6.60
N LEU A 65 4.05 11.24 -7.42
CA LEU A 65 2.86 10.41 -7.21
C LEU A 65 2.93 9.12 -8.04
N SER A 66 2.77 7.99 -7.38
CA SER A 66 2.76 6.66 -8.00
C SER A 66 1.48 5.89 -7.68
N HIS A 67 1.05 5.03 -8.58
CA HIS A 67 -0.21 4.28 -8.46
C HIS A 67 -0.15 3.10 -7.47
N ASN A 68 1.03 2.61 -7.09
CA ASN A 68 1.15 1.50 -6.13
C ASN A 68 2.33 1.65 -5.16
N LYS A 69 2.29 0.89 -4.05
CA LYS A 69 3.28 0.93 -2.97
C LYS A 69 4.67 0.46 -3.43
N THR A 70 4.73 -0.57 -4.27
CA THR A 70 6.00 -1.18 -4.73
C THR A 70 6.79 -0.22 -5.61
N LEU A 71 6.11 0.42 -6.57
CA LEU A 71 6.75 1.42 -7.42
C LEU A 71 7.15 2.66 -6.63
N ALA A 72 6.29 3.12 -5.70
CA ALA A 72 6.62 4.22 -4.81
C ALA A 72 7.88 3.92 -3.97
N ALA A 73 8.02 2.68 -3.44
CA ALA A 73 9.21 2.27 -2.68
C ALA A 73 10.48 2.26 -3.55
N GLN A 74 10.38 1.78 -4.78
CA GLN A 74 11.49 1.82 -5.74
C GLN A 74 11.91 3.26 -6.03
N LEU A 75 10.96 4.15 -6.34
CA LEU A 75 11.21 5.56 -6.62
C LEU A 75 11.84 6.27 -5.40
N TYR A 76 11.31 5.99 -4.20
CA TYR A 76 11.87 6.51 -2.95
C TYR A 76 13.35 6.12 -2.78
N SER A 77 13.67 4.83 -2.95
CA SER A 77 15.05 4.34 -2.85
C SER A 77 15.96 4.98 -3.90
N GLU A 78 15.51 5.09 -5.16
CA GLU A 78 16.27 5.71 -6.24
C GLU A 78 16.51 7.22 -5.95
N PHE A 79 15.48 7.98 -5.57
CA PHE A 79 15.64 9.40 -5.23
C PHE A 79 16.51 9.60 -3.98
N LYS A 80 16.37 8.74 -2.96
CA LYS A 80 17.21 8.79 -1.76
C LYS A 80 18.70 8.60 -2.10
N SER A 81 19.01 7.74 -3.07
CA SER A 81 20.38 7.53 -3.53
C SER A 81 20.92 8.72 -4.36
N PHE A 82 20.06 9.41 -5.11
CA PHE A 82 20.46 10.58 -5.89
C PHE A 82 20.50 11.88 -5.10
N LEU A 83 19.70 12.00 -4.04
CA LEU A 83 19.53 13.20 -3.21
C LEU A 83 19.77 12.90 -1.73
N PRO A 84 20.96 12.38 -1.35
CA PRO A 84 21.22 11.89 0.02
C PRO A 84 21.18 12.99 1.09
N GLU A 85 21.44 14.25 0.74
CA GLU A 85 21.48 15.38 1.67
C GLU A 85 20.14 16.15 1.74
N ASN A 86 19.28 15.96 0.75
CA ASN A 86 17.94 16.55 0.74
C ASN A 86 16.93 15.68 1.50
N ALA A 87 15.79 16.27 1.86
CA ALA A 87 14.71 15.54 2.51
C ALA A 87 13.92 14.73 1.46
N VAL A 88 14.32 13.48 1.25
CA VAL A 88 13.53 12.54 0.47
C VAL A 88 12.64 11.77 1.40
N GLU A 89 11.33 11.94 1.26
CA GLU A 89 10.30 11.43 2.15
C GLU A 89 9.39 10.40 1.47
N TYR A 90 8.73 9.56 2.27
CA TYR A 90 7.91 8.47 1.78
C TYR A 90 6.52 8.50 2.40
N PHE A 91 5.47 8.55 1.57
CA PHE A 91 4.11 8.67 2.04
C PHE A 91 3.17 7.71 1.31
N ILE A 92 2.93 6.54 1.91
CA ILE A 92 2.01 5.52 1.38
C ILE A 92 0.96 5.14 2.42
N SER A 93 0.04 4.26 2.07
CA SER A 93 -0.89 3.69 3.05
C SER A 93 -0.12 2.87 4.10
N TYR A 94 -0.34 3.17 5.37
CA TYR A 94 0.34 2.55 6.51
C TYR A 94 -0.24 1.17 6.90
N TYR A 95 -1.27 0.70 6.21
CA TYR A 95 -1.83 -0.62 6.43
C TYR A 95 -1.03 -1.69 5.69
N ASP A 96 -0.52 -2.72 6.39
CA ASP A 96 0.02 -3.93 5.76
C ASP A 96 -1.13 -4.77 5.21
N TYR A 97 -2.19 -4.90 5.99
CA TYR A 97 -3.45 -5.50 5.61
C TYR A 97 -4.60 -4.53 5.87
N TYR A 98 -5.55 -4.44 4.96
CA TYR A 98 -6.72 -3.58 5.09
C TYR A 98 -7.97 -4.21 4.48
N LEU A 99 -8.90 -4.60 5.33
CA LEU A 99 -10.26 -4.98 4.95
C LEU A 99 -11.20 -3.83 5.35
N PRO A 100 -11.75 -3.07 4.40
CA PRO A 100 -12.63 -1.97 4.72
C PRO A 100 -13.96 -2.47 5.28
N GLU A 101 -14.49 -1.73 6.27
CA GLU A 101 -15.85 -1.93 6.76
C GLU A 101 -16.85 -1.89 5.60
N SER A 102 -17.71 -2.89 5.49
CA SER A 102 -18.71 -2.96 4.43
C SER A 102 -19.96 -3.74 4.87
N TYR A 103 -21.06 -3.51 4.15
CA TYR A 103 -22.30 -4.23 4.38
C TYR A 103 -22.88 -4.72 3.05
N ILE A 104 -23.31 -5.98 3.03
CA ILE A 104 -23.90 -6.64 1.87
C ILE A 104 -25.37 -6.89 2.18
N PRO A 105 -26.31 -6.05 1.66
CA PRO A 105 -27.73 -6.16 2.01
C PRO A 105 -28.39 -7.47 1.60
N GLN A 106 -27.92 -8.09 0.49
CA GLN A 106 -28.50 -9.32 -0.05
C GLN A 106 -28.37 -10.52 0.88
N THR A 107 -27.31 -10.54 1.68
CA THR A 107 -26.98 -11.63 2.61
C THR A 107 -27.03 -11.19 4.07
N ASP A 108 -27.45 -9.95 4.35
CA ASP A 108 -27.40 -9.31 5.67
C ASP A 108 -26.02 -9.49 6.35
N THR A 109 -24.95 -9.38 5.55
CA THR A 109 -23.61 -9.63 6.03
C THR A 109 -22.88 -8.32 6.32
N TYR A 110 -22.56 -8.08 7.59
CA TYR A 110 -21.69 -6.99 7.99
C TYR A 110 -20.25 -7.48 8.10
N ILE A 111 -19.35 -6.80 7.42
CA ILE A 111 -17.90 -7.04 7.44
C ILE A 111 -17.28 -5.91 8.26
N ALA A 112 -16.77 -6.23 9.44
CA ALA A 112 -16.07 -5.26 10.27
C ALA A 112 -14.75 -4.83 9.61
N LYS A 113 -14.33 -3.58 9.88
CA LYS A 113 -12.98 -3.12 9.50
C LYS A 113 -11.95 -4.01 10.18
N ASP A 114 -11.05 -4.56 9.39
CA ASP A 114 -9.88 -5.30 9.88
C ASP A 114 -8.62 -4.73 9.23
N CYS A 115 -7.61 -4.40 10.02
CA CYS A 115 -6.39 -3.80 9.51
C CYS A 115 -5.22 -4.02 10.46
N SER A 116 -4.03 -4.16 9.87
CA SER A 116 -2.76 -4.10 10.60
C SER A 116 -2.00 -2.86 10.17
N ILE A 117 -1.48 -2.12 11.14
CA ILE A 117 -0.70 -0.90 10.93
C ILE A 117 0.77 -1.26 10.94
N ASN A 118 1.54 -0.67 10.04
CA ASN A 118 2.99 -0.76 9.99
C ASN A 118 3.60 0.49 10.63
N ASP A 119 4.20 0.33 11.80
CA ASP A 119 4.77 1.44 12.58
C ASP A 119 5.92 2.17 11.83
N ASN A 120 6.68 1.45 11.00
CA ASN A 120 7.73 2.07 10.19
C ASN A 120 7.15 2.96 9.10
N ILE A 121 6.06 2.53 8.46
CA ILE A 121 5.39 3.35 7.45
C ILE A 121 4.70 4.54 8.10
N GLU A 122 4.10 4.37 9.28
CA GLU A 122 3.52 5.48 10.04
C GLU A 122 4.58 6.53 10.39
N ARG A 123 5.75 6.11 10.87
CA ARG A 123 6.91 6.99 11.10
C ARG A 123 7.30 7.78 9.84
N LEU A 124 7.39 7.11 8.68
CA LEU A 124 7.75 7.77 7.42
C LEU A 124 6.70 8.79 6.99
N ARG A 125 5.42 8.53 7.26
CA ARG A 125 4.33 9.50 7.00
C ARG A 125 4.43 10.72 7.91
N LEU A 126 4.71 10.53 9.20
CA LEU A 126 4.97 11.61 10.15
C LEU A 126 6.21 12.42 9.76
N SER A 127 7.27 11.75 9.28
CA SER A 127 8.47 12.40 8.74
C SER A 127 8.15 13.29 7.55
N ALA A 128 7.33 12.80 6.61
CA ALA A 128 6.95 13.55 5.41
C ALA A 128 6.20 14.84 5.75
N THR A 129 5.17 14.76 6.62
CA THR A 129 4.40 15.95 7.02
C THR A 129 5.24 16.94 7.83
N ALA A 130 6.09 16.46 8.73
CA ALA A 130 7.03 17.31 9.49
C ALA A 130 8.03 18.02 8.56
N SER A 131 8.65 17.29 7.64
CA SER A 131 9.62 17.87 6.70
C SER A 131 9.00 18.93 5.79
N LEU A 132 7.76 18.74 5.33
CA LEU A 132 7.05 19.72 4.52
C LEU A 132 6.76 21.03 5.25
N LEU A 133 6.58 20.97 6.58
CA LEU A 133 6.39 22.16 7.40
C LEU A 133 7.70 22.85 7.81
N GLU A 134 8.80 22.12 7.85
CA GLU A 134 10.10 22.66 8.31
C GLU A 134 11.03 23.07 7.17
N ARG A 135 10.96 22.42 5.98
CA ARG A 135 11.97 22.50 4.93
C ARG A 135 11.36 22.85 3.57
N LYS A 136 12.17 23.42 2.69
CA LYS A 136 11.80 23.67 1.28
C LYS A 136 12.38 22.63 0.31
N ASP A 137 13.49 22.00 0.67
CA ASP A 137 14.20 21.00 -0.13
C ASP A 137 13.64 19.59 0.09
N VAL A 138 12.31 19.46 0.01
CA VAL A 138 11.58 18.22 0.27
C VAL A 138 11.10 17.58 -1.02
N LEU A 139 11.47 16.33 -1.25
CA LEU A 139 10.90 15.47 -2.29
C LEU A 139 10.11 14.35 -1.64
N THR A 140 8.79 14.39 -1.74
CA THR A 140 7.93 13.34 -1.19
C THR A 140 7.52 12.38 -2.29
N VAL A 141 7.81 11.10 -2.10
CA VAL A 141 7.29 10.01 -2.96
C VAL A 141 6.05 9.43 -2.31
N ALA A 142 4.92 9.52 -2.97
CA ALA A 142 3.64 9.09 -2.42
C ALA A 142 2.90 8.10 -3.33
N SER A 143 2.08 7.24 -2.71
CA SER A 143 1.04 6.53 -3.44
C SER A 143 -0.25 7.35 -3.46
N VAL A 144 -1.25 6.88 -4.21
CA VAL A 144 -2.58 7.52 -4.26
C VAL A 144 -3.26 7.69 -2.89
N SER A 145 -2.72 7.08 -1.82
CA SER A 145 -3.17 7.33 -0.44
C SER A 145 -2.99 8.78 0.01
N CYS A 146 -2.19 9.59 -0.69
CA CYS A 146 -1.99 11.01 -0.40
C CYS A 146 -3.25 11.88 -0.54
N ILE A 147 -4.29 11.40 -1.27
CA ILE A 147 -5.55 12.10 -1.43
C ILE A 147 -6.58 11.78 -0.34
N TYR A 148 -6.24 10.89 0.61
CA TYR A 148 -7.10 10.57 1.75
C TYR A 148 -6.91 11.53 2.91
N GLY A 149 -7.94 11.60 3.77
CA GLY A 149 -8.01 12.51 4.89
C GLY A 149 -6.81 12.47 5.83
N LEU A 150 -6.31 13.66 6.16
CA LEU A 150 -5.35 13.95 7.22
C LEU A 150 -5.90 15.05 8.12
N THR A 151 -5.15 15.40 9.17
CA THR A 151 -5.37 16.62 9.93
C THR A 151 -5.03 17.85 9.10
N SER A 152 -5.52 19.02 9.48
CA SER A 152 -5.13 20.29 8.85
C SER A 152 -3.66 20.59 9.12
N PRO A 153 -2.90 21.12 8.13
CA PRO A 153 -1.53 21.56 8.35
C PRO A 153 -1.40 22.62 9.43
N GLU A 154 -2.37 23.53 9.51
CA GLU A 154 -2.45 24.58 10.52
C GLU A 154 -2.57 23.97 11.92
N ASP A 155 -3.58 23.11 12.15
CA ASP A 155 -3.78 22.43 13.43
C ASP A 155 -2.55 21.62 13.83
N TYR A 156 -1.94 20.89 12.88
CA TYR A 156 -0.75 20.07 13.12
C TYR A 156 0.47 20.93 13.51
N SER A 157 0.61 22.10 12.89
CA SER A 157 1.68 23.08 13.21
C SER A 157 1.43 23.78 14.54
N GLU A 158 0.18 24.18 14.84
CA GLU A 158 -0.18 24.84 16.09
C GLU A 158 -0.02 23.93 17.31
N MET A 159 -0.28 22.65 17.15
CA MET A 159 -0.07 21.64 18.20
C MET A 159 1.40 21.30 18.42
N SER A 160 2.33 21.70 17.54
CA SER A 160 3.74 21.43 17.74
C SER A 160 4.33 22.24 18.90
N ILE A 161 5.21 21.62 19.70
CA ILE A 161 5.88 22.27 20.82
C ILE A 161 7.16 22.93 20.29
N ARG A 162 7.22 24.25 20.42
CA ARG A 162 8.40 25.05 20.03
C ARG A 162 9.24 25.35 21.26
N LEU A 163 10.49 24.93 21.25
CA LEU A 163 11.44 25.15 22.34
C LEU A 163 12.59 26.02 21.86
N LYS A 164 13.04 26.88 22.75
CA LYS A 164 14.20 27.73 22.53
C LYS A 164 15.09 27.67 23.77
N ARG A 165 16.37 27.53 23.58
CA ARG A 165 17.39 27.62 24.66
C ARG A 165 17.25 28.97 25.37
N GLY A 166 17.32 28.98 26.72
CA GLY A 166 17.10 30.16 27.55
C GLY A 166 15.64 30.56 27.74
N GLN A 167 14.69 29.77 27.24
CA GLN A 167 13.26 29.98 27.46
C GLN A 167 12.88 29.64 28.90
N ILE A 168 12.06 30.49 29.53
CA ILE A 168 11.46 30.19 30.82
C ILE A 168 10.24 29.27 30.57
N LEU A 169 10.30 28.06 31.07
CA LEU A 169 9.30 27.04 30.92
C LEU A 169 9.37 26.06 32.10
N ASP A 170 8.32 25.96 32.88
CA ASP A 170 8.23 24.98 33.96
C ASP A 170 8.28 23.55 33.39
N ARG A 171 9.09 22.68 34.02
CA ARG A 171 9.27 21.30 33.55
C ARG A 171 7.96 20.52 33.54
N ASP A 172 7.11 20.66 34.56
CA ASP A 172 5.85 19.92 34.64
C ASP A 172 4.81 20.46 33.65
N GLU A 173 4.90 21.74 33.27
CA GLU A 173 4.15 22.32 32.16
C GLU A 173 4.60 21.68 30.83
N PHE A 174 5.90 21.57 30.61
CA PHE A 174 6.44 20.88 29.42
C PHE A 174 5.98 19.42 29.35
N LEU A 175 5.96 18.68 30.46
CA LEU A 175 5.45 17.31 30.48
C LEU A 175 3.96 17.24 30.12
N ARG A 176 3.15 18.20 30.59
CA ARG A 176 1.73 18.31 30.19
C ARG A 176 1.58 18.61 28.71
N MET A 177 2.43 19.46 28.12
CA MET A 177 2.45 19.71 26.69
C MET A 177 2.76 18.45 25.89
N LEU A 178 3.75 17.63 26.32
CA LEU A 178 4.07 16.36 25.67
C LEU A 178 2.88 15.39 25.67
N VAL A 179 2.20 15.25 26.80
CA VAL A 179 0.99 14.40 26.89
C VAL A 179 -0.13 14.94 25.99
N ALA A 180 -0.32 16.27 25.94
CA ALA A 180 -1.33 16.90 25.09
C ALA A 180 -1.11 16.60 23.59
N VAL A 181 0.15 16.43 23.15
CA VAL A 181 0.50 16.06 21.76
C VAL A 181 0.71 14.56 21.59
N GLN A 182 0.15 13.76 22.52
CA GLN A 182 0.08 12.29 22.48
C GLN A 182 1.43 11.56 22.60
N TYR A 183 2.42 12.16 23.30
CA TYR A 183 3.57 11.41 23.78
C TYR A 183 3.22 10.70 25.08
N GLU A 184 3.69 9.47 25.24
CA GLU A 184 3.46 8.66 26.43
C GLU A 184 4.72 8.62 27.31
N ARG A 185 4.54 8.61 28.64
CA ARG A 185 5.68 8.54 29.55
C ARG A 185 6.11 7.08 29.77
N ASN A 186 7.39 6.81 29.47
CA ASN A 186 8.01 5.50 29.69
C ASN A 186 9.45 5.70 30.20
N ASP A 187 9.62 5.61 31.53
CA ASP A 187 10.95 5.85 32.16
C ASP A 187 11.90 4.65 32.03
N MET A 188 11.40 3.47 31.63
CA MET A 188 12.20 2.23 31.60
C MET A 188 12.87 2.00 30.25
N ALA A 189 12.10 1.88 29.19
CA ALA A 189 12.56 1.58 27.84
C ALA A 189 11.74 2.37 26.82
N PRO A 190 11.98 3.70 26.72
CA PRO A 190 11.18 4.56 25.85
C PRO A 190 11.42 4.24 24.37
N GLU A 191 10.33 4.20 23.64
CA GLU A 191 10.26 4.01 22.20
C GLU A 191 9.80 5.32 21.51
N ARG A 192 9.62 5.30 20.21
CA ARG A 192 9.15 6.45 19.42
C ARG A 192 7.76 6.91 19.87
N GLY A 193 7.58 8.22 20.00
CA GLY A 193 6.35 8.80 20.54
C GLY A 193 6.25 8.71 22.06
N GLU A 194 7.34 8.37 22.74
CA GLU A 194 7.42 8.33 24.19
C GLU A 194 8.46 9.31 24.73
N PHE A 195 8.37 9.60 26.01
CA PHE A 195 9.39 10.40 26.71
C PHE A 195 9.72 9.79 28.08
N ARG A 196 10.91 10.05 28.55
CA ARG A 196 11.31 9.70 29.92
C ARG A 196 11.85 10.92 30.67
N VAL A 197 11.71 10.87 32.00
CA VAL A 197 12.16 11.94 32.89
C VAL A 197 13.23 11.39 33.84
N ARG A 198 14.39 12.06 33.90
CA ARG A 198 15.47 11.71 34.81
C ARG A 198 16.09 12.98 35.42
N GLY A 199 15.70 13.28 36.67
CA GLY A 199 16.16 14.50 37.34
C GLY A 199 15.72 15.74 36.59
N ASP A 200 16.68 16.55 36.17
CA ASP A 200 16.47 17.84 35.52
C ASP A 200 16.44 17.74 33.98
N HIS A 201 16.46 16.53 33.41
CA HIS A 201 16.38 16.35 31.97
C HIS A 201 15.20 15.47 31.55
N VAL A 202 14.67 15.80 30.38
CA VAL A 202 13.61 15.06 29.70
C VAL A 202 14.13 14.60 28.34
N ASP A 203 14.11 13.28 28.10
CA ASP A 203 14.46 12.68 26.82
C ASP A 203 13.15 12.42 26.04
N VAL A 204 12.97 13.07 24.91
CA VAL A 204 11.79 12.95 24.03
C VAL A 204 12.15 12.17 22.79
N TYR A 205 11.59 10.97 22.61
CA TYR A 205 11.85 10.07 21.49
C TYR A 205 10.91 10.45 20.34
N LEU A 206 11.48 11.10 19.32
CA LEU A 206 10.71 11.67 18.22
C LEU A 206 9.92 10.61 17.44
N SER A 207 8.65 10.86 17.21
CA SER A 207 7.78 9.93 16.47
C SER A 207 8.17 9.78 15.00
N GLN A 208 8.72 10.84 14.39
CA GLN A 208 9.07 10.92 12.97
C GLN A 208 10.51 10.51 12.63
N LYS A 209 11.42 10.39 13.63
CA LYS A 209 12.86 10.12 13.42
C LYS A 209 13.40 9.12 14.44
N ASP A 210 14.42 8.34 14.06
CA ASP A 210 15.14 7.46 14.99
C ASP A 210 16.13 8.28 15.85
N GLN A 211 15.66 9.35 16.46
CA GLN A 211 16.39 10.30 17.27
C GLN A 211 15.59 10.66 18.52
N PHE A 212 16.30 11.03 19.59
CA PHE A 212 15.66 11.65 20.73
C PHE A 212 16.28 13.01 21.05
N LEU A 213 15.47 13.91 21.57
CA LEU A 213 15.88 15.20 22.08
C LEU A 213 16.08 15.08 23.59
N ARG A 214 17.25 15.44 24.08
CA ARG A 214 17.50 15.67 25.50
C ARG A 214 17.35 17.13 25.80
N ILE A 215 16.43 17.45 26.67
CA ILE A 215 16.09 18.80 27.11
C ILE A 215 16.48 18.91 28.57
N GLU A 216 17.43 19.77 28.90
CA GLU A 216 17.93 19.98 30.25
C GLU A 216 17.39 21.29 30.81
N PHE A 217 16.93 21.22 32.06
CA PHE A 217 16.35 22.36 32.78
C PHE A 217 17.28 22.80 33.90
N TRP A 218 17.44 24.11 34.07
CA TRP A 218 18.07 24.74 35.25
C TRP A 218 16.97 25.54 35.99
N GLY A 219 16.34 24.94 36.99
CA GLY A 219 15.12 25.47 37.57
C GLY A 219 14.00 25.49 36.51
N ASP A 220 13.46 26.67 36.24
CA ASP A 220 12.42 26.89 35.24
C ASP A 220 12.96 27.39 33.90
N GLU A 221 14.30 27.38 33.71
CA GLU A 221 14.95 27.80 32.47
C GLU A 221 15.41 26.57 31.67
N LEU A 222 15.14 26.57 30.37
CA LEU A 222 15.64 25.56 29.44
C LEU A 222 17.10 25.84 29.11
N ASP A 223 18.06 25.11 29.75
CA ASP A 223 19.49 25.32 29.64
C ASP A 223 20.08 24.77 28.35
N SER A 224 19.70 23.53 27.97
CA SER A 224 20.24 22.92 26.75
C SER A 224 19.22 22.05 26.01
N ILE A 225 19.40 21.98 24.68
CA ILE A 225 18.71 21.09 23.77
C ILE A 225 19.76 20.33 22.99
N ALA A 226 19.77 19.00 23.12
CA ALA A 226 20.74 18.14 22.42
C ALA A 226 20.04 16.98 21.72
N ARG A 227 20.46 16.67 20.50
CA ARG A 227 19.90 15.62 19.65
C ARG A 227 20.82 14.39 19.67
N TYR A 228 20.21 13.23 19.89
CA TYR A 228 20.92 11.95 19.97
C TYR A 228 20.33 10.92 19.00
N ASP A 229 21.17 10.05 18.49
CA ASP A 229 20.74 8.85 17.75
C ASP A 229 20.27 7.76 18.73
N VAL A 230 19.08 7.20 18.48
CA VAL A 230 18.46 6.20 19.38
C VAL A 230 19.28 4.92 19.46
N LYS A 231 19.81 4.44 18.32
CA LYS A 231 20.50 3.13 18.23
C LYS A 231 21.89 3.17 18.85
N SER A 232 22.64 4.21 18.57
CA SER A 232 24.03 4.34 19.05
C SER A 232 24.16 5.11 20.38
N GLY A 233 23.12 5.87 20.76
CA GLY A 233 23.16 6.77 21.91
C GLY A 233 24.16 7.94 21.75
N ARG A 234 24.67 8.18 20.55
CA ARG A 234 25.67 9.25 20.29
C ARG A 234 24.99 10.59 20.09
N LEU A 235 25.64 11.63 20.60
CA LEU A 235 25.28 13.00 20.33
C LEU A 235 25.43 13.28 18.83
N ILE A 236 24.36 13.79 18.21
CA ILE A 236 24.35 14.24 16.81
C ILE A 236 24.69 15.72 16.75
N ASP A 237 23.92 16.54 17.49
CA ASP A 237 24.11 18.00 17.49
C ASP A 237 23.53 18.62 18.77
N ARG A 238 23.89 19.91 19.00
CA ARG A 238 23.30 20.78 20.03
C ARG A 238 22.55 21.90 19.32
N ASP A 239 21.30 22.03 19.61
CA ASP A 239 20.39 22.96 18.94
C ASP A 239 20.02 24.12 19.88
N ASP A 240 19.90 25.34 19.34
CA ASP A 240 19.35 26.48 20.09
C ASP A 240 17.81 26.48 20.06
N HIS A 241 17.22 25.74 19.14
CA HIS A 241 15.77 25.62 18.95
C HIS A 241 15.40 24.18 18.62
N ALA A 242 14.25 23.72 19.12
CA ALA A 242 13.69 22.45 18.71
C ALA A 242 12.19 22.58 18.43
N LEU A 243 11.70 21.74 17.52
CA LEU A 243 10.29 21.60 17.21
C LEU A 243 9.89 20.14 17.43
N ILE A 244 8.92 19.92 18.30
CA ILE A 244 8.39 18.58 18.60
C ILE A 244 7.00 18.53 18.00
N PHE A 245 6.84 17.73 16.94
CA PHE A 245 5.54 17.49 16.32
C PHE A 245 4.72 16.48 17.11
N PRO A 246 3.38 16.48 16.98
CA PRO A 246 2.52 15.48 17.59
C PRO A 246 2.97 14.03 17.27
N ALA A 247 2.79 13.14 18.23
CA ALA A 247 3.18 11.74 18.07
C ALA A 247 2.32 11.00 17.02
N LYS A 248 1.14 11.50 16.69
CA LYS A 248 0.18 10.93 15.72
C LYS A 248 -0.41 12.04 14.85
N HIS A 249 -0.88 11.69 13.64
CA HIS A 249 -1.53 12.67 12.74
C HIS A 249 -2.89 13.19 13.26
N PHE A 250 -3.64 12.34 13.96
CA PHE A 250 -4.96 12.72 14.51
C PHE A 250 -4.83 12.92 16.01
N VAL A 251 -4.50 14.13 16.40
CA VAL A 251 -4.46 14.58 17.78
C VAL A 251 -5.44 15.72 17.95
N MET A 252 -6.22 15.71 19.02
CA MET A 252 -7.21 16.75 19.27
C MET A 252 -7.24 17.12 20.74
N PRO A 253 -7.31 18.42 21.06
CA PRO A 253 -7.54 18.89 22.41
C PRO A 253 -8.89 18.39 22.96
N GLN A 254 -8.93 18.11 24.26
CA GLN A 254 -10.10 17.51 24.88
C GLN A 254 -11.36 18.39 24.85
N ASP A 255 -11.20 19.71 24.83
CA ASP A 255 -12.29 20.67 24.66
C ASP A 255 -12.90 20.58 23.24
N GLN A 256 -12.09 20.37 22.22
CA GLN A 256 -12.57 20.16 20.85
C GLN A 256 -13.32 18.84 20.71
N ILE A 257 -12.86 17.76 21.38
CA ILE A 257 -13.58 16.48 21.42
C ILE A 257 -14.97 16.64 22.02
N LYS A 258 -15.11 17.40 23.12
CA LYS A 258 -16.42 17.67 23.74
C LYS A 258 -17.35 18.40 22.80
N ARG A 259 -16.88 19.47 22.14
CA ARG A 259 -17.65 20.22 21.15
C ARG A 259 -18.06 19.36 19.95
N ALA A 260 -17.13 18.55 19.43
CA ALA A 260 -17.43 17.62 18.35
C ALA A 260 -18.49 16.59 18.78
N SER A 261 -18.38 16.06 20.00
CA SER A 261 -19.36 15.12 20.56
C SER A 261 -20.78 15.69 20.61
N GLU A 262 -20.94 16.99 20.86
CA GLU A 262 -22.25 17.67 20.82
C GLU A 262 -22.81 17.69 19.39
N LEU A 263 -21.97 17.99 18.39
CA LEU A 263 -22.37 17.99 16.98
C LEU A 263 -22.75 16.60 16.52
N ILE A 264 -21.99 15.57 16.92
CA ILE A 264 -22.27 14.16 16.62
C ILE A 264 -23.60 13.74 17.25
N ARG A 265 -23.89 14.10 18.52
CA ARG A 265 -25.17 13.82 19.17
C ARG A 265 -26.34 14.48 18.46
N LYS A 266 -26.15 15.68 17.97
CA LYS A 266 -27.21 16.39 17.20
C LYS A 266 -27.51 15.63 15.91
N GLU A 267 -26.51 15.30 15.11
CA GLU A 267 -26.68 14.52 13.87
C GLU A 267 -27.30 13.14 14.15
N LEU A 268 -26.87 12.46 15.23
CA LEU A 268 -27.43 11.19 15.65
C LEU A 268 -28.94 11.29 15.90
N LYS A 269 -29.36 12.29 16.68
CA LYS A 269 -30.77 12.50 16.99
C LYS A 269 -31.60 12.74 15.73
N GLU A 270 -31.10 13.55 14.80
CA GLU A 270 -31.75 13.84 13.53
C GLU A 270 -31.87 12.56 12.66
N ARG A 271 -30.79 11.76 12.60
CA ARG A 271 -30.76 10.53 11.76
C ARG A 271 -31.61 9.40 12.35
N VAL A 272 -31.61 9.22 13.68
CA VAL A 272 -32.48 8.25 14.36
C VAL A 272 -33.96 8.58 14.11
N ALA A 273 -34.35 9.84 14.30
CA ALA A 273 -35.72 10.27 14.02
C ALA A 273 -36.11 10.04 12.55
N TRP A 274 -35.19 10.24 11.62
CA TRP A 274 -35.42 9.95 10.21
C TRP A 274 -35.68 8.44 9.97
N PHE A 275 -34.88 7.55 10.56
CA PHE A 275 -35.08 6.10 10.45
C PHE A 275 -36.41 5.65 11.05
N GLU A 276 -36.76 6.17 12.24
CA GLU A 276 -38.04 5.86 12.91
C GLU A 276 -39.24 6.29 12.04
N ALA A 277 -39.19 7.50 11.48
CA ALA A 277 -40.24 8.02 10.60
C ALA A 277 -40.40 7.21 9.31
N HIS A 278 -39.37 6.46 8.89
CA HIS A 278 -39.39 5.59 7.71
C HIS A 278 -39.58 4.11 8.05
N GLY A 279 -39.92 3.77 9.31
CA GLY A 279 -40.17 2.40 9.75
C GLY A 279 -38.90 1.51 9.87
N LYS A 280 -37.70 2.11 9.85
CA LYS A 280 -36.41 1.42 9.95
C LYS A 280 -35.92 1.39 11.39
N LEU A 281 -36.65 0.65 12.25
CA LEU A 281 -36.39 0.64 13.71
C LEU A 281 -35.09 -0.07 14.09
N VAL A 282 -34.69 -1.10 13.33
CA VAL A 282 -33.44 -1.83 13.59
C VAL A 282 -32.24 -0.96 13.26
N GLU A 283 -32.27 -0.24 12.15
CA GLU A 283 -31.23 0.70 11.75
C GLU A 283 -31.12 1.87 12.74
N ALA A 284 -32.25 2.37 13.23
CA ALA A 284 -32.31 3.42 14.24
C ALA A 284 -31.62 2.98 15.55
N GLN A 285 -31.97 1.79 16.05
CA GLN A 285 -31.38 1.26 17.28
C GLN A 285 -29.89 0.95 17.15
N ARG A 286 -29.51 0.32 16.03
CA ARG A 286 -28.10 0.01 15.72
C ARG A 286 -27.25 1.28 15.70
N LEU A 287 -27.69 2.30 14.99
CA LEU A 287 -26.97 3.57 14.89
C LEU A 287 -26.86 4.25 16.25
N PHE A 288 -27.98 4.29 17.00
CA PHE A 288 -28.02 4.91 18.33
C PHE A 288 -27.01 4.25 19.30
N GLN A 289 -27.04 2.94 19.40
CA GLN A 289 -26.13 2.20 20.29
C GLN A 289 -24.66 2.42 19.90
N ARG A 290 -24.33 2.27 18.63
CA ARG A 290 -22.97 2.41 18.15
C ARG A 290 -22.40 3.80 18.37
N VAL A 291 -23.12 4.83 17.95
CA VAL A 291 -22.63 6.21 18.05
C VAL A 291 -22.56 6.69 19.49
N THR A 292 -23.51 6.28 20.36
CA THR A 292 -23.47 6.60 21.78
C THR A 292 -22.21 6.02 22.43
N TYR A 293 -21.92 4.75 22.18
CA TYR A 293 -20.70 4.10 22.64
C TYR A 293 -19.43 4.79 22.12
N ASP A 294 -19.37 5.11 20.82
CA ASP A 294 -18.23 5.80 20.23
C ASP A 294 -18.00 7.19 20.88
N ILE A 295 -19.08 7.93 21.21
CA ILE A 295 -19.00 9.22 21.92
C ILE A 295 -18.47 9.04 23.34
N GLU A 296 -18.92 8.02 24.07
CA GLU A 296 -18.42 7.74 25.43
C GLU A 296 -16.92 7.43 25.39
N MET A 297 -16.48 6.59 24.47
CA MET A 297 -15.05 6.26 24.28
C MET A 297 -14.22 7.51 23.96
N MET A 298 -14.70 8.37 23.04
CA MET A 298 -14.00 9.61 22.69
C MET A 298 -13.87 10.58 23.87
N ASN A 299 -14.89 10.68 24.74
CA ASN A 299 -14.84 11.58 25.88
C ASN A 299 -13.95 11.05 27.02
N GLU A 300 -13.91 9.73 27.25
CA GLU A 300 -13.14 9.12 28.34
C GLU A 300 -11.66 8.93 28.00
N ILE A 301 -11.36 8.43 26.80
CA ILE A 301 -9.98 8.08 26.38
C ILE A 301 -9.46 8.88 25.19
N GLY A 302 -10.26 9.83 24.67
CA GLY A 302 -9.85 10.65 23.51
C GLY A 302 -9.90 9.92 22.16
N TYR A 303 -10.37 8.68 22.10
CA TYR A 303 -10.36 7.85 20.90
C TYR A 303 -11.50 6.84 20.84
N CYS A 304 -11.94 6.47 19.64
CA CYS A 304 -12.84 5.32 19.40
C CYS A 304 -12.45 4.57 18.12
N SER A 305 -12.85 3.31 18.02
CA SER A 305 -12.61 2.52 16.79
C SER A 305 -13.39 3.10 15.62
N GLY A 306 -12.69 3.49 14.56
CA GLY A 306 -13.30 4.15 13.40
C GLY A 306 -13.53 5.65 13.59
N ILE A 307 -12.76 6.31 14.47
CA ILE A 307 -12.82 7.75 14.74
C ILE A 307 -12.79 8.60 13.46
N GLU A 308 -12.14 8.12 12.42
CA GLU A 308 -12.09 8.76 11.11
C GLU A 308 -13.47 9.01 10.48
N ASN A 309 -14.50 8.23 10.85
CA ASN A 309 -15.86 8.42 10.36
C ASN A 309 -16.53 9.68 10.94
N TYR A 310 -15.95 10.24 12.00
CA TYR A 310 -16.39 11.48 12.63
C TYR A 310 -15.52 12.69 12.24
N SER A 311 -14.56 12.51 11.30
CA SER A 311 -13.56 13.52 10.92
C SER A 311 -14.16 14.86 10.50
N ARG A 312 -15.38 14.90 9.93
CA ARG A 312 -16.09 16.15 9.62
C ARG A 312 -16.37 16.98 10.87
N HIS A 313 -16.93 16.34 11.90
CA HIS A 313 -17.26 17.01 13.16
C HIS A 313 -16.01 17.35 13.97
N LEU A 314 -15.04 16.43 13.99
CA LEU A 314 -13.78 16.62 14.68
C LEU A 314 -12.98 17.80 14.11
N ALA A 315 -12.99 17.99 12.80
CA ALA A 315 -12.34 19.13 12.15
C ALA A 315 -13.28 20.33 11.92
N PHE A 316 -14.48 20.33 12.51
CA PHE A 316 -15.50 21.41 12.38
C PHE A 316 -15.76 21.83 10.93
N ARG A 317 -15.67 20.89 9.98
CA ARG A 317 -15.85 21.15 8.56
C ARG A 317 -17.33 21.22 8.18
N PRO A 318 -17.71 22.09 7.22
CA PRO A 318 -19.05 22.09 6.65
C PRO A 318 -19.39 20.77 5.96
N GLU A 319 -20.68 20.46 5.86
CA GLU A 319 -21.15 19.30 5.13
C GLU A 319 -20.72 19.33 3.65
N GLY A 320 -20.27 18.18 3.12
CA GLY A 320 -19.82 18.04 1.73
C GLY A 320 -18.45 18.65 1.43
N SER A 321 -17.81 19.34 2.38
CA SER A 321 -16.48 19.91 2.19
C SER A 321 -15.43 18.81 1.93
N ARG A 322 -14.36 19.16 1.19
CA ARG A 322 -13.25 18.23 1.00
C ARG A 322 -12.47 18.02 2.30
N PRO A 323 -11.92 16.81 2.54
CA PRO A 323 -10.99 16.62 3.64
C PRO A 323 -9.66 17.31 3.35
N PHE A 324 -8.91 17.63 4.41
CA PHE A 324 -7.49 17.91 4.29
C PHE A 324 -6.73 16.63 3.91
N CYS A 325 -5.67 16.75 3.14
CA CYS A 325 -4.87 15.63 2.68
C CYS A 325 -3.38 16.03 2.60
N LEU A 326 -2.52 15.15 2.13
CA LEU A 326 -1.08 15.45 2.02
C LEU A 326 -0.80 16.68 1.14
N LEU A 327 -1.62 16.91 0.11
CA LEU A 327 -1.43 18.04 -0.80
C LEU A 327 -1.59 19.41 -0.10
N ASP A 328 -2.35 19.46 1.00
CA ASP A 328 -2.52 20.68 1.78
C ASP A 328 -1.26 21.09 2.57
N PHE A 329 -0.32 20.14 2.80
CA PHE A 329 0.98 20.41 3.45
C PHE A 329 1.99 21.05 2.49
N PHE A 330 1.74 21.01 1.18
CA PHE A 330 2.59 21.64 0.19
C PHE A 330 2.26 23.13 0.02
N PRO A 331 3.26 23.98 -0.27
CA PRO A 331 2.99 25.35 -0.71
C PRO A 331 2.29 25.36 -2.07
N GLN A 332 1.63 26.47 -2.40
CA GLN A 332 0.86 26.57 -3.65
C GLN A 332 1.69 26.39 -4.92
N ASP A 333 2.98 26.69 -4.87
CA ASP A 333 3.92 26.63 -6.00
C ASP A 333 4.73 25.32 -6.06
N TYR A 334 4.29 24.25 -5.39
CA TYR A 334 4.98 22.97 -5.42
C TYR A 334 5.02 22.34 -6.82
N LEU A 335 5.95 21.39 -7.00
CA LEU A 335 6.09 20.62 -8.24
C LEU A 335 5.42 19.26 -8.09
N LEU A 336 4.63 18.86 -9.08
CA LEU A 336 3.98 17.55 -9.10
C LEU A 336 4.50 16.72 -10.27
N PHE A 337 5.04 15.55 -9.97
CA PHE A 337 5.41 14.53 -10.95
C PHE A 337 4.46 13.35 -10.79
N ILE A 338 3.70 13.01 -11.83
CA ILE A 338 2.78 11.87 -11.80
C ILE A 338 3.42 10.73 -12.60
N ASP A 339 3.99 9.77 -11.88
CA ASP A 339 4.63 8.61 -12.52
C ASP A 339 3.59 7.59 -12.98
N GLU A 340 3.88 6.95 -14.11
CA GLU A 340 2.96 6.09 -14.87
C GLU A 340 1.54 6.72 -14.93
N SER A 341 1.49 7.99 -15.34
CA SER A 341 0.30 8.86 -15.29
C SER A 341 -0.94 8.24 -15.96
N HIS A 342 -0.74 7.49 -17.04
CA HIS A 342 -1.79 6.77 -17.77
C HIS A 342 -2.53 5.70 -16.91
N VAL A 343 -1.97 5.31 -15.75
CA VAL A 343 -2.59 4.42 -14.76
C VAL A 343 -2.99 5.21 -13.52
N THR A 344 -2.13 6.11 -13.07
CA THR A 344 -2.32 6.88 -11.82
C THR A 344 -3.55 7.78 -11.91
N LEU A 345 -3.76 8.48 -13.02
CA LEU A 345 -4.91 9.39 -13.20
C LEU A 345 -6.27 8.64 -13.21
N PRO A 346 -6.45 7.57 -14.01
CA PRO A 346 -7.68 6.78 -13.93
C PRO A 346 -7.97 6.19 -12.56
N GLN A 347 -6.92 5.80 -11.81
CA GLN A 347 -7.08 5.31 -10.43
C GLN A 347 -7.59 6.41 -9.50
N LEU A 348 -7.00 7.61 -9.54
CA LEU A 348 -7.47 8.78 -8.78
C LEU A 348 -8.94 9.09 -9.08
N GLN A 349 -9.33 9.01 -10.34
CA GLN A 349 -10.72 9.25 -10.79
C GLN A 349 -11.70 8.21 -10.23
N ALA A 350 -11.28 6.94 -10.11
CA ALA A 350 -12.15 5.85 -9.66
C ALA A 350 -12.33 5.81 -8.14
N MET A 351 -11.34 6.28 -7.34
CA MET A 351 -11.29 6.06 -5.89
C MET A 351 -12.48 6.66 -5.14
N TYR A 352 -12.88 7.89 -5.46
CA TYR A 352 -14.01 8.55 -4.81
C TYR A 352 -15.32 7.78 -4.99
N LYS A 353 -15.62 7.31 -6.21
CA LYS A 353 -16.88 6.61 -6.51
C LYS A 353 -16.96 5.28 -5.77
N ALA A 354 -15.86 4.54 -5.70
CA ALA A 354 -15.78 3.25 -5.01
C ALA A 354 -15.98 3.41 -3.49
N ASP A 355 -15.28 4.37 -2.85
CA ASP A 355 -15.44 4.65 -1.42
C ASP A 355 -16.85 5.15 -1.08
N ARG A 356 -17.40 6.05 -1.89
CA ARG A 356 -18.76 6.59 -1.72
C ARG A 356 -19.82 5.50 -1.75
N SER A 357 -19.77 4.61 -2.75
CA SER A 357 -20.75 3.52 -2.89
C SER A 357 -20.76 2.60 -1.66
N ARG A 358 -19.57 2.21 -1.18
CA ARG A 358 -19.43 1.36 0.01
C ARG A 358 -19.99 2.05 1.27
N LYS A 359 -19.60 3.29 1.54
CA LYS A 359 -20.04 4.05 2.71
C LYS A 359 -21.52 4.39 2.69
N GLN A 360 -22.09 4.60 1.48
CA GLN A 360 -23.53 4.85 1.35
C GLN A 360 -24.32 3.68 1.91
N MET A 361 -23.92 2.42 1.62
CA MET A 361 -24.56 1.24 2.21
C MET A 361 -24.49 1.26 3.75
N LEU A 362 -23.36 1.61 4.33
CA LEU A 362 -23.23 1.68 5.79
C LEU A 362 -24.14 2.76 6.41
N VAL A 363 -24.33 3.88 5.72
CA VAL A 363 -25.23 4.98 6.15
C VAL A 363 -26.70 4.60 5.99
N ASP A 364 -27.06 3.97 4.88
CA ASP A 364 -28.47 3.62 4.57
C ASP A 364 -29.03 2.50 5.45
N TYR A 365 -28.13 1.67 6.01
CA TYR A 365 -28.47 0.56 6.90
C TYR A 365 -28.08 0.81 8.38
N GLY A 366 -27.82 2.06 8.77
CA GLY A 366 -27.66 2.46 10.17
C GLY A 366 -26.35 2.01 10.84
N PHE A 367 -25.30 1.70 10.08
CA PHE A 367 -23.97 1.39 10.65
C PHE A 367 -23.13 2.64 10.88
N ARG A 368 -23.34 3.71 10.08
CA ARG A 368 -22.62 4.98 10.20
C ARG A 368 -23.54 6.18 10.01
N LEU A 369 -23.12 7.32 10.60
CA LEU A 369 -23.78 8.60 10.38
C LEU A 369 -23.58 9.11 8.94
N PRO A 370 -24.45 9.99 8.42
CA PRO A 370 -24.25 10.64 7.12
C PRO A 370 -22.90 11.37 7.01
N SER A 371 -22.40 11.95 8.09
CA SER A 371 -21.09 12.61 8.14
C SER A 371 -19.90 11.71 7.79
N ALA A 372 -20.04 10.38 7.93
CA ALA A 372 -19.02 9.42 7.51
C ALA A 372 -18.74 9.47 5.99
N LEU A 373 -19.68 9.99 5.19
CA LEU A 373 -19.51 10.20 3.75
C LEU A 373 -18.49 11.32 3.44
N ASP A 374 -18.21 12.21 4.39
CA ASP A 374 -17.24 13.29 4.24
C ASP A 374 -15.81 12.89 4.69
N ASN A 375 -15.65 11.70 5.28
CA ASN A 375 -14.37 11.01 5.38
C ASN A 375 -14.10 10.24 4.08
N ARG A 376 -13.56 10.88 3.10
CA ARG A 376 -13.45 10.37 1.73
C ARG A 376 -12.14 10.78 1.07
N PRO A 377 -11.69 10.10 0.02
CA PRO A 377 -10.64 10.66 -0.82
C PRO A 377 -11.15 11.92 -1.54
N LEU A 378 -10.22 12.73 -2.04
CA LEU A 378 -10.57 13.85 -2.92
C LEU A 378 -11.38 13.35 -4.12
N LYS A 379 -12.33 14.18 -4.58
CA LYS A 379 -12.89 14.03 -5.92
C LYS A 379 -11.83 14.38 -6.95
N PHE A 380 -11.95 13.85 -8.16
CA PHE A 380 -10.95 14.12 -9.20
C PHE A 380 -10.84 15.61 -9.53
N GLU A 381 -11.98 16.31 -9.58
CA GLU A 381 -12.03 17.75 -9.82
C GLU A 381 -11.35 18.56 -8.69
N GLU A 382 -11.49 18.09 -7.44
CA GLU A 382 -10.81 18.69 -6.29
C GLU A 382 -9.30 18.47 -6.39
N PHE A 383 -8.87 17.25 -6.76
CA PHE A 383 -7.47 16.96 -7.02
C PHE A 383 -6.89 17.86 -8.13
N LEU A 384 -7.60 18.00 -9.25
CA LEU A 384 -7.18 18.87 -10.37
C LEU A 384 -7.01 20.32 -9.93
N SER A 385 -7.88 20.83 -9.06
CA SER A 385 -7.80 22.21 -8.54
C SER A 385 -6.61 22.45 -7.61
N MET A 386 -6.02 21.37 -7.06
CA MET A 386 -4.86 21.42 -6.17
C MET A 386 -3.54 21.12 -6.89
N MET A 387 -3.59 20.72 -8.15
CA MET A 387 -2.38 20.46 -8.93
C MET A 387 -1.58 21.76 -9.12
N GLY A 388 -0.31 21.72 -8.70
CA GLY A 388 0.66 22.75 -9.05
C GLY A 388 1.22 22.56 -10.47
N THR A 389 2.42 23.11 -10.73
CA THR A 389 3.13 22.83 -11.98
C THR A 389 3.40 21.33 -12.09
N THR A 390 2.84 20.68 -13.10
CA THR A 390 2.77 19.22 -13.20
C THR A 390 3.50 18.67 -14.40
N VAL A 391 4.28 17.61 -14.18
CA VAL A 391 4.91 16.80 -15.21
C VAL A 391 4.31 15.40 -15.16
N PHE A 392 3.60 15.03 -16.21
CA PHE A 392 3.15 13.67 -16.43
C PHE A 392 4.30 12.80 -16.94
N VAL A 393 4.55 11.68 -16.31
CA VAL A 393 5.65 10.78 -16.66
C VAL A 393 5.09 9.45 -17.10
N SER A 394 5.31 9.07 -18.36
CA SER A 394 4.78 7.82 -18.91
C SER A 394 5.55 7.35 -20.14
N ALA A 395 5.63 6.04 -20.34
CA ALA A 395 6.08 5.45 -21.60
C ALA A 395 4.97 5.43 -22.68
N THR A 396 3.70 5.51 -22.22
CA THR A 396 2.50 5.43 -23.05
C THR A 396 1.43 6.39 -22.53
N PRO A 397 1.65 7.73 -22.65
CA PRO A 397 0.72 8.74 -22.13
C PRO A 397 -0.68 8.58 -22.73
N GLY A 398 -1.70 8.87 -21.91
CA GLY A 398 -3.10 8.83 -22.28
C GLY A 398 -3.55 10.07 -23.04
N ASP A 399 -4.85 10.13 -23.31
CA ASP A 399 -5.44 11.26 -24.00
C ASP A 399 -5.48 12.49 -23.09
N PHE A 400 -5.77 12.27 -21.80
CA PHE A 400 -5.76 13.34 -20.79
C PHE A 400 -4.41 14.08 -20.76
N GLU A 401 -3.28 13.35 -20.69
CA GLU A 401 -1.95 13.94 -20.64
C GLU A 401 -1.63 14.70 -21.94
N LYS A 402 -1.98 14.12 -23.09
CA LYS A 402 -1.73 14.74 -24.41
C LYS A 402 -2.52 16.04 -24.59
N GLU A 403 -3.80 16.04 -24.21
CA GLU A 403 -4.68 17.20 -24.29
C GLU A 403 -4.22 18.34 -23.36
N HIS A 404 -3.92 18.01 -22.09
CA HIS A 404 -3.53 19.02 -21.10
C HIS A 404 -2.11 19.56 -21.32
N SER A 405 -1.20 18.76 -21.84
CA SER A 405 0.17 19.22 -22.13
C SER A 405 0.25 20.15 -23.36
N ALA A 406 -0.81 20.26 -24.16
CA ALA A 406 -0.91 21.20 -25.29
C ALA A 406 0.36 21.28 -26.17
N GLY A 407 0.98 20.13 -26.45
CA GLY A 407 2.23 20.03 -27.23
C GLY A 407 3.53 20.13 -26.43
N HIS A 408 3.49 20.41 -25.13
CA HIS A 408 4.67 20.37 -24.26
C HIS A 408 5.03 18.92 -23.90
N ILE A 409 5.39 18.13 -24.92
CA ILE A 409 5.79 16.72 -24.78
C ILE A 409 7.30 16.63 -25.01
N THR A 410 8.01 16.16 -24.00
CA THR A 410 9.45 15.94 -24.05
C THR A 410 9.71 14.43 -24.17
N GLU A 411 10.42 14.03 -25.22
CA GLU A 411 10.77 12.63 -25.45
C GLU A 411 12.05 12.23 -24.71
N LEU A 412 12.02 11.03 -24.13
CA LEU A 412 13.16 10.37 -23.52
C LEU A 412 13.20 8.91 -23.99
N VAL A 413 13.61 8.70 -25.23
CA VAL A 413 13.56 7.41 -25.94
C VAL A 413 14.93 6.74 -25.97
N VAL A 414 16.00 7.52 -26.14
CA VAL A 414 17.37 7.00 -26.20
C VAL A 414 17.86 6.62 -24.81
N ARG A 415 18.21 5.34 -24.65
CA ARG A 415 18.78 4.81 -23.40
C ARG A 415 20.29 5.09 -23.33
N PRO A 416 20.80 5.65 -22.23
CA PRO A 416 22.24 5.83 -22.04
C PRO A 416 23.05 4.53 -22.12
N THR A 417 22.44 3.40 -21.75
CA THR A 417 23.05 2.07 -21.79
C THR A 417 23.22 1.48 -23.19
N GLY A 418 22.68 2.13 -24.20
CA GLY A 418 22.69 1.65 -25.58
C GLY A 418 21.71 0.50 -25.86
N LEU A 419 20.95 0.04 -24.86
CA LEU A 419 20.02 -1.09 -25.00
C LEU A 419 18.89 -0.77 -25.99
N LEU A 420 18.70 -1.65 -26.95
CA LEU A 420 17.64 -1.56 -27.95
C LEU A 420 16.31 -2.04 -27.35
N ASP A 421 15.19 -1.56 -27.89
CA ASP A 421 13.91 -2.24 -27.65
C ASP A 421 13.99 -3.69 -28.16
N PRO A 422 13.35 -4.66 -27.51
CA PRO A 422 13.44 -6.07 -27.89
C PRO A 422 12.82 -6.28 -29.28
N PRO A 423 13.39 -7.15 -30.14
CA PRO A 423 12.71 -7.55 -31.37
C PRO A 423 11.41 -8.27 -31.04
N VAL A 424 10.38 -8.05 -31.83
CA VAL A 424 9.04 -8.65 -31.66
C VAL A 424 8.77 -9.56 -32.84
N GLU A 425 8.48 -10.83 -32.55
CA GLU A 425 8.12 -11.85 -33.53
C GLU A 425 6.65 -12.24 -33.37
N VAL A 426 5.94 -12.46 -34.47
CA VAL A 426 4.57 -12.99 -34.46
C VAL A 426 4.62 -14.45 -34.93
N ARG A 427 4.06 -15.34 -34.15
CA ARG A 427 4.01 -16.77 -34.42
C ARG A 427 2.56 -17.30 -34.34
N PRO A 428 2.21 -18.40 -35.06
CA PRO A 428 0.84 -18.90 -35.09
C PRO A 428 0.35 -19.46 -33.75
N LEU A 429 -0.97 -19.47 -33.53
CA LEU A 429 -1.59 -19.99 -32.31
C LEU A 429 -1.54 -21.51 -32.18
N GLU A 430 -1.56 -22.25 -33.29
CA GLU A 430 -1.74 -23.71 -33.31
C GLU A 430 -0.74 -24.46 -32.44
N SER A 431 0.52 -23.98 -32.38
CA SER A 431 1.61 -24.60 -31.58
C SER A 431 2.09 -23.73 -30.43
N GLN A 432 1.32 -22.73 -30.00
CA GLN A 432 1.81 -21.72 -29.04
C GLN A 432 2.34 -22.30 -27.72
N ILE A 433 1.75 -23.39 -27.22
CA ILE A 433 2.17 -23.99 -25.94
C ILE A 433 3.50 -24.75 -26.10
N ASP A 434 3.64 -25.55 -27.16
CA ASP A 434 4.87 -26.34 -27.41
C ASP A 434 6.02 -25.38 -27.73
N ASP A 435 5.79 -24.38 -28.55
CA ASP A 435 6.78 -23.38 -28.92
C ASP A 435 7.25 -22.56 -27.70
N VAL A 436 6.33 -22.12 -26.84
CA VAL A 436 6.71 -21.38 -25.62
C VAL A 436 7.50 -22.24 -24.64
N ILE A 437 7.23 -23.55 -24.56
CA ILE A 437 8.00 -24.50 -23.75
C ILE A 437 9.45 -24.58 -24.24
N GLU A 438 9.64 -24.71 -25.56
CA GLU A 438 10.97 -24.75 -26.16
C GLU A 438 11.73 -23.44 -25.93
N GLU A 439 11.08 -22.31 -26.09
CA GLU A 439 11.66 -20.98 -25.83
C GLU A 439 12.04 -20.80 -24.35
N ILE A 440 11.21 -21.25 -23.40
CA ILE A 440 11.55 -21.23 -21.96
C ILE A 440 12.81 -22.07 -21.71
N ARG A 441 12.89 -23.31 -22.25
CA ARG A 441 14.06 -24.18 -22.10
C ARG A 441 15.32 -23.56 -22.68
N ARG A 442 15.19 -22.87 -23.84
CA ARG A 442 16.30 -22.16 -24.48
C ARG A 442 16.79 -20.98 -23.65
N CYS A 443 15.89 -20.25 -22.99
CA CYS A 443 16.23 -19.17 -22.06
C CYS A 443 16.91 -19.73 -20.79
N THR A 444 16.33 -20.76 -20.20
CA THR A 444 16.89 -21.44 -19.01
C THR A 444 18.30 -21.97 -19.25
N ALA A 445 18.57 -22.57 -20.41
CA ALA A 445 19.90 -23.04 -20.79
C ALA A 445 20.95 -21.92 -20.85
N LYS A 446 20.53 -20.68 -21.09
CA LYS A 446 21.38 -19.49 -21.07
C LYS A 446 21.45 -18.80 -19.69
N GLY A 447 20.83 -19.37 -18.66
CA GLY A 447 20.74 -18.79 -17.32
C GLY A 447 19.81 -17.57 -17.23
N ALA A 448 18.98 -17.31 -18.27
CA ALA A 448 18.04 -16.22 -18.33
C ALA A 448 16.63 -16.61 -17.82
N ARG A 449 15.75 -15.64 -17.67
CA ARG A 449 14.39 -15.81 -17.17
C ARG A 449 13.36 -15.52 -18.25
N SER A 450 12.18 -16.13 -18.09
CA SER A 450 11.08 -16.03 -19.05
C SER A 450 9.80 -15.51 -18.38
N LEU A 451 9.02 -14.72 -19.12
CA LEU A 451 7.71 -14.25 -18.76
C LEU A 451 6.69 -14.72 -19.78
N VAL A 452 5.60 -15.34 -19.33
CA VAL A 452 4.48 -15.74 -20.17
C VAL A 452 3.21 -15.04 -19.73
N ALA A 453 2.63 -14.22 -20.61
CA ALA A 453 1.41 -13.47 -20.37
C ALA A 453 0.17 -14.20 -20.91
N THR A 454 -0.79 -14.51 -20.04
CA THR A 454 -2.08 -15.14 -20.37
C THR A 454 -3.24 -14.16 -20.23
N LEU A 455 -4.46 -14.56 -20.62
CA LEU A 455 -5.67 -13.73 -20.55
C LEU A 455 -6.47 -13.90 -19.26
N THR A 456 -6.42 -15.07 -18.60
CA THR A 456 -7.24 -15.37 -17.44
C THR A 456 -6.41 -16.01 -16.31
N LYS A 457 -6.86 -15.86 -15.05
CA LYS A 457 -6.25 -16.51 -13.88
C LYS A 457 -6.18 -18.03 -14.08
N LYS A 458 -7.31 -18.62 -14.47
CA LYS A 458 -7.41 -20.06 -14.70
C LYS A 458 -6.46 -20.57 -15.79
N SER A 459 -6.22 -19.76 -16.84
CA SER A 459 -5.22 -20.09 -17.86
C SER A 459 -3.80 -20.01 -17.31
N ALA A 460 -3.49 -19.01 -16.45
CA ALA A 460 -2.18 -18.87 -15.84
C ALA A 460 -1.86 -20.05 -14.91
N GLU A 461 -2.81 -20.41 -14.03
CA GLU A 461 -2.69 -21.53 -13.10
C GLU A 461 -2.50 -22.86 -13.86
N ARG A 462 -3.39 -23.17 -14.80
CA ARG A 462 -3.30 -24.40 -15.60
C ARG A 462 -1.99 -24.51 -16.40
N LEU A 463 -1.54 -23.40 -16.98
CA LEU A 463 -0.28 -23.39 -17.70
C LEU A 463 0.90 -23.60 -16.75
N ALA A 464 0.90 -22.98 -15.57
CA ALA A 464 1.95 -23.17 -14.57
C ALA A 464 2.00 -24.64 -14.08
N ASP A 465 0.84 -25.26 -13.82
CA ASP A 465 0.76 -26.67 -13.42
C ASP A 465 1.28 -27.59 -14.53
N TYR A 466 0.90 -27.32 -15.78
CA TYR A 466 1.36 -28.10 -16.94
C TYR A 466 2.89 -28.00 -17.12
N LEU A 467 3.45 -26.78 -17.04
CA LEU A 467 4.89 -26.54 -17.13
C LEU A 467 5.65 -27.23 -15.99
N THR A 468 5.09 -27.20 -14.77
CA THR A 468 5.64 -27.91 -13.60
C THR A 468 5.67 -29.41 -13.86
N GLY A 469 4.61 -29.99 -14.43
CA GLY A 469 4.55 -31.41 -14.83
C GLY A 469 5.60 -31.81 -15.86
N LEU A 470 6.11 -30.87 -16.66
CA LEU A 470 7.21 -31.06 -17.62
C LEU A 470 8.60 -30.79 -17.03
N GLY A 471 8.70 -30.58 -15.72
CA GLY A 471 9.94 -30.33 -15.00
C GLY A 471 10.50 -28.89 -15.14
N ILE A 472 9.71 -27.94 -15.62
CA ILE A 472 10.09 -26.52 -15.68
C ILE A 472 9.79 -25.88 -14.33
N ARG A 473 10.76 -25.18 -13.75
CA ARG A 473 10.60 -24.44 -12.50
C ARG A 473 9.84 -23.14 -12.80
N VAL A 474 8.55 -23.11 -12.47
CA VAL A 474 7.64 -22.01 -12.80
C VAL A 474 6.81 -21.60 -11.59
N LYS A 475 6.51 -20.31 -11.50
CA LYS A 475 5.49 -19.76 -10.59
C LYS A 475 4.48 -18.94 -11.37
N TYR A 476 3.25 -18.89 -10.88
CA TYR A 476 2.24 -18.01 -11.45
C TYR A 476 2.01 -16.76 -10.58
N LEU A 477 1.61 -15.67 -11.23
CA LEU A 477 1.28 -14.41 -10.57
C LEU A 477 -0.09 -13.91 -11.01
N HIS A 478 -0.95 -13.55 -10.05
CA HIS A 478 -2.23 -12.89 -10.31
C HIS A 478 -2.58 -11.85 -9.22
N SER A 479 -3.73 -11.18 -9.36
CA SER A 479 -4.13 -10.05 -8.52
C SER A 479 -4.42 -10.39 -7.05
N GLU A 480 -4.64 -11.66 -6.72
CA GLU A 480 -4.96 -12.13 -5.35
C GLU A 480 -3.72 -12.45 -4.52
N ILE A 481 -2.54 -12.51 -5.15
CA ILE A 481 -1.27 -12.67 -4.43
C ILE A 481 -0.97 -11.34 -3.72
N ASP A 482 -0.73 -11.41 -2.41
CA ASP A 482 -0.43 -10.22 -1.63
C ASP A 482 0.88 -9.52 -2.05
N ALA A 483 1.07 -8.28 -1.63
CA ALA A 483 2.21 -7.48 -2.06
C ALA A 483 3.55 -8.04 -1.58
N ILE A 484 3.59 -8.65 -0.39
CA ILE A 484 4.81 -9.19 0.21
C ILE A 484 5.23 -10.47 -0.52
N GLU A 485 4.30 -11.39 -0.73
CA GLU A 485 4.54 -12.63 -1.46
C GLU A 485 4.92 -12.35 -2.93
N ARG A 486 4.32 -11.34 -3.54
CA ARG A 486 4.69 -10.89 -4.88
C ARG A 486 6.16 -10.43 -4.95
N VAL A 487 6.61 -9.61 -4.00
CA VAL A 487 8.01 -9.16 -3.93
C VAL A 487 8.94 -10.36 -3.72
N ARG A 488 8.54 -11.31 -2.87
CA ARG A 488 9.28 -12.55 -2.63
C ARG A 488 9.44 -13.37 -3.92
N ILE A 489 8.35 -13.63 -4.65
CA ILE A 489 8.37 -14.36 -5.93
C ILE A 489 9.31 -13.68 -6.93
N LEU A 490 9.30 -12.35 -7.03
CA LEU A 490 10.19 -11.62 -7.94
C LEU A 490 11.66 -11.72 -7.52
N ASN A 491 11.97 -11.67 -6.24
CA ASN A 491 13.33 -11.84 -5.73
C ASN A 491 13.84 -13.28 -5.97
N GLU A 492 13.00 -14.28 -5.77
CA GLU A 492 13.31 -15.69 -6.07
C GLU A 492 13.56 -15.91 -7.57
N LEU A 493 12.78 -15.26 -8.47
CA LEU A 493 13.06 -15.29 -9.90
C LEU A 493 14.44 -14.71 -10.22
N ARG A 494 14.78 -13.56 -9.63
CA ARG A 494 16.09 -12.93 -9.80
C ARG A 494 17.22 -13.78 -9.24
N ALA A 495 17.01 -14.42 -8.09
CA ALA A 495 17.97 -15.35 -7.49
C ALA A 495 18.18 -16.62 -8.34
N GLY A 496 17.20 -16.99 -9.16
CA GLY A 496 17.26 -18.17 -10.01
C GLY A 496 16.67 -19.44 -9.40
N ASP A 497 15.85 -19.27 -8.35
CA ASP A 497 15.15 -20.38 -7.72
C ASP A 497 14.13 -21.02 -8.67
N PHE A 498 13.63 -20.23 -9.64
CA PHE A 498 12.82 -20.73 -10.76
C PHE A 498 13.09 -19.93 -12.04
N ASP A 499 12.61 -20.42 -13.20
CA ASP A 499 13.03 -19.98 -14.53
C ASP A 499 11.98 -19.17 -15.27
N CYS A 500 10.70 -19.36 -14.92
CA CYS A 500 9.58 -18.77 -15.63
C CYS A 500 8.52 -18.23 -14.67
N ILE A 501 7.95 -17.08 -15.02
CA ILE A 501 6.71 -16.58 -14.43
C ILE A 501 5.61 -16.63 -15.48
N VAL A 502 4.46 -17.22 -15.11
CA VAL A 502 3.22 -17.13 -15.85
C VAL A 502 2.31 -16.14 -15.15
N GLY A 503 1.72 -15.19 -15.87
CA GLY A 503 0.86 -14.20 -15.21
C GLY A 503 -0.11 -13.48 -16.12
N ILE A 504 -1.08 -12.82 -15.49
CA ILE A 504 -2.02 -11.93 -16.14
C ILE A 504 -1.59 -10.52 -15.78
N ASN A 505 -1.35 -9.64 -16.70
CA ASN A 505 -1.29 -8.18 -16.50
C ASN A 505 -0.49 -7.63 -15.29
N LEU A 506 0.06 -8.48 -14.45
CA LEU A 506 0.68 -8.16 -13.15
C LEU A 506 2.06 -7.54 -13.26
N LEU A 507 2.62 -7.60 -14.43
CA LEU A 507 3.95 -7.08 -14.72
C LEU A 507 3.90 -5.74 -15.47
N ARG A 508 2.74 -5.08 -15.50
CA ARG A 508 2.61 -3.75 -16.12
C ARG A 508 3.51 -2.73 -15.46
N GLU A 509 3.74 -2.83 -14.13
CA GLU A 509 4.17 -1.69 -13.35
C GLU A 509 5.30 -2.04 -12.39
N GLY A 510 6.38 -1.24 -12.39
CA GLY A 510 7.37 -1.20 -11.33
C GLY A 510 8.31 -2.39 -11.19
N ILE A 511 8.35 -3.34 -12.13
CA ILE A 511 9.23 -4.49 -12.05
C ILE A 511 10.46 -4.29 -12.91
N ASP A 512 11.62 -4.28 -12.26
CA ASP A 512 12.93 -4.17 -12.87
C ASP A 512 13.60 -5.55 -12.87
N LEU A 513 13.51 -6.27 -14.00
CA LEU A 513 14.07 -7.60 -14.18
C LEU A 513 15.06 -7.63 -15.34
N PRO A 514 16.32 -7.24 -15.14
CA PRO A 514 17.34 -7.32 -16.20
C PRO A 514 17.67 -8.75 -16.62
N GLU A 515 17.32 -9.74 -15.81
CA GLU A 515 17.49 -11.16 -16.10
C GLU A 515 16.46 -11.70 -17.10
N LEU A 516 15.39 -10.94 -17.38
CA LEU A 516 14.31 -11.35 -18.27
C LEU A 516 14.74 -11.27 -19.74
N MET A 517 14.81 -12.40 -20.42
CA MET A 517 15.20 -12.49 -21.83
C MET A 517 13.99 -12.72 -22.75
N LEU A 518 13.05 -13.59 -22.35
CA LEU A 518 11.84 -13.88 -23.12
C LEU A 518 10.61 -13.22 -22.51
N VAL A 519 9.82 -12.55 -23.34
CA VAL A 519 8.43 -12.19 -23.05
C VAL A 519 7.54 -12.86 -24.09
N ALA A 520 6.76 -13.85 -23.70
CA ALA A 520 5.81 -14.54 -24.55
C ALA A 520 4.39 -14.09 -24.22
N ILE A 521 3.63 -13.68 -25.23
CA ILE A 521 2.24 -13.20 -25.09
C ILE A 521 1.33 -14.17 -25.84
N LEU A 522 0.61 -14.99 -25.08
CA LEU A 522 -0.35 -15.96 -25.63
C LEU A 522 -1.64 -15.25 -26.04
N ASP A 523 -2.33 -15.76 -27.06
CA ASP A 523 -3.58 -15.20 -27.56
C ASP A 523 -3.47 -13.68 -27.80
N ALA A 524 -2.45 -13.23 -28.49
CA ALA A 524 -2.16 -11.79 -28.66
C ALA A 524 -3.16 -11.09 -29.59
N ASP A 525 -3.86 -11.82 -30.44
CA ASP A 525 -4.90 -11.35 -31.36
C ASP A 525 -6.28 -11.19 -30.72
N LYS A 526 -6.47 -11.63 -29.48
CA LYS A 526 -7.74 -11.46 -28.75
C LYS A 526 -7.82 -10.04 -28.18
N GLU A 527 -8.29 -9.11 -29.00
CA GLU A 527 -8.41 -7.72 -28.60
C GLU A 527 -9.21 -7.52 -27.31
N GLY A 528 -8.77 -6.55 -26.50
CA GLY A 528 -9.37 -6.20 -25.24
C GLY A 528 -8.41 -5.41 -24.37
N PHE A 529 -8.83 -5.09 -23.15
CA PHE A 529 -8.03 -4.30 -22.20
C PHE A 529 -6.61 -4.86 -21.95
N LEU A 530 -6.46 -6.20 -21.93
CA LEU A 530 -5.17 -6.87 -21.69
C LEU A 530 -4.29 -6.98 -22.94
N ARG A 531 -4.83 -6.72 -24.11
CA ARG A 531 -4.15 -6.77 -25.41
C ARG A 531 -4.24 -5.45 -26.17
N SER A 532 -4.59 -4.36 -25.49
CA SER A 532 -4.49 -3.02 -26.05
C SER A 532 -3.05 -2.66 -26.40
N SER A 533 -2.84 -1.76 -27.34
CA SER A 533 -1.50 -1.30 -27.75
C SER A 533 -0.65 -0.86 -26.56
N ARG A 534 -1.23 -0.12 -25.60
CA ARG A 534 -0.55 0.24 -24.33
C ARG A 534 -0.09 -0.98 -23.55
N SER A 535 -0.97 -1.96 -23.37
CA SER A 535 -0.65 -3.19 -22.63
C SER A 535 0.49 -3.95 -23.27
N LEU A 536 0.42 -4.14 -24.58
CA LEU A 536 1.43 -4.86 -25.36
C LEU A 536 2.80 -4.15 -25.29
N ILE A 537 2.85 -2.83 -25.46
CA ILE A 537 4.07 -2.03 -25.37
C ILE A 537 4.71 -2.13 -23.98
N GLN A 538 3.92 -2.11 -22.91
CA GLN A 538 4.42 -2.21 -21.56
C GLN A 538 4.95 -3.58 -21.22
N ILE A 539 4.24 -4.64 -21.63
CA ILE A 539 4.68 -6.03 -21.40
C ILE A 539 5.95 -6.30 -22.22
N ALA A 540 5.98 -5.92 -23.49
CA ALA A 540 7.16 -6.04 -24.35
C ALA A 540 8.37 -5.31 -23.79
N GLY A 541 8.16 -4.09 -23.25
CA GLY A 541 9.21 -3.27 -22.63
C GLY A 541 9.90 -3.93 -21.43
N ARG A 542 9.36 -5.01 -20.87
CA ARG A 542 10.02 -5.76 -19.76
C ARG A 542 11.29 -6.48 -20.23
N ALA A 543 11.35 -6.94 -21.47
CA ALA A 543 12.57 -7.52 -22.04
C ALA A 543 13.62 -6.48 -22.49
N ALA A 544 13.30 -5.19 -22.47
CA ALA A 544 14.16 -4.11 -22.97
C ALA A 544 15.41 -3.81 -22.11
N ARG A 545 15.56 -4.46 -20.95
CA ARG A 545 16.73 -4.33 -20.04
C ARG A 545 17.79 -5.41 -20.26
N ASN A 546 17.47 -6.41 -21.04
CA ASN A 546 18.39 -7.48 -21.42
C ASN A 546 18.88 -7.24 -22.86
N ALA A 547 20.20 -7.27 -23.07
CA ALA A 547 20.77 -7.06 -24.39
C ALA A 547 20.33 -8.15 -25.42
N ASN A 548 19.97 -9.33 -24.93
CA ASN A 548 19.45 -10.45 -25.73
C ASN A 548 17.93 -10.62 -25.59
N GLY A 549 17.23 -9.61 -25.06
CA GLY A 549 15.79 -9.66 -24.84
C GLY A 549 15.00 -9.71 -26.14
N TYR A 550 13.93 -10.52 -26.20
CA TYR A 550 13.00 -10.61 -27.34
C TYR A 550 11.58 -10.90 -26.88
N VAL A 551 10.64 -10.63 -27.76
CA VAL A 551 9.20 -10.78 -27.51
C VAL A 551 8.60 -11.68 -28.58
N VAL A 552 7.76 -12.63 -28.17
CA VAL A 552 6.97 -13.49 -29.05
C VAL A 552 5.50 -13.23 -28.82
N LEU A 553 4.79 -12.85 -29.89
CA LEU A 553 3.33 -12.72 -29.90
C LEU A 553 2.73 -13.94 -30.59
N TYR A 554 1.89 -14.69 -29.90
CA TYR A 554 1.19 -15.81 -30.54
C TYR A 554 -0.18 -15.30 -31.03
N ALA A 555 -0.34 -15.29 -32.35
CA ALA A 555 -1.51 -14.74 -33.03
C ALA A 555 -1.64 -15.33 -34.45
N ASP A 556 -2.87 -15.58 -34.88
CA ASP A 556 -3.15 -15.94 -36.30
C ASP A 556 -3.41 -14.70 -37.16
N THR A 557 -3.80 -13.58 -36.53
CA THR A 557 -4.01 -12.31 -37.24
C THR A 557 -3.31 -11.17 -36.49
N VAL A 558 -2.67 -10.27 -37.24
CA VAL A 558 -2.08 -9.06 -36.66
C VAL A 558 -3.18 -8.01 -36.48
N THR A 559 -3.47 -7.66 -35.22
CA THR A 559 -4.44 -6.63 -34.88
C THR A 559 -3.83 -5.23 -34.92
N ASP A 560 -4.68 -4.18 -34.92
CA ASP A 560 -4.21 -2.79 -34.88
C ASP A 560 -3.32 -2.51 -33.65
N SER A 561 -3.67 -3.12 -32.49
CA SER A 561 -2.87 -3.01 -31.27
C SER A 561 -1.50 -3.66 -31.39
N MET A 562 -1.38 -4.79 -32.07
CA MET A 562 -0.12 -5.45 -32.37
C MET A 562 0.70 -4.65 -33.38
N GLN A 563 0.06 -4.15 -34.45
CA GLN A 563 0.73 -3.33 -35.45
C GLN A 563 1.36 -2.07 -34.80
N ALA A 564 0.61 -1.40 -33.93
CA ALA A 564 1.14 -0.25 -33.18
C ALA A 564 2.36 -0.59 -32.32
N LEU A 565 2.42 -1.78 -31.71
CA LEU A 565 3.60 -2.24 -30.98
C LEU A 565 4.79 -2.45 -31.93
N LEU A 566 4.58 -3.13 -33.08
CA LEU A 566 5.61 -3.41 -34.07
C LEU A 566 6.23 -2.10 -34.59
N ASP A 567 5.39 -1.16 -35.03
CA ASP A 567 5.81 0.12 -35.59
C ASP A 567 6.62 0.97 -34.58
N ILE A 568 6.11 1.09 -33.34
CA ILE A 568 6.78 1.85 -32.28
C ILE A 568 8.13 1.20 -31.92
N THR A 569 8.16 -0.13 -31.83
CA THR A 569 9.39 -0.84 -31.49
C THR A 569 10.44 -0.67 -32.57
N GLU A 570 10.07 -0.79 -33.84
CA GLU A 570 10.98 -0.58 -34.96
C GLU A 570 11.54 0.84 -35.00
N GLN A 571 10.67 1.84 -34.85
CA GLN A 571 11.06 3.25 -34.81
C GLN A 571 12.07 3.54 -33.69
N ARG A 572 11.78 3.05 -32.47
CA ARG A 572 12.66 3.24 -31.30
C ARG A 572 13.99 2.51 -31.47
N ARG A 573 13.98 1.30 -32.03
CA ARG A 573 15.21 0.54 -32.33
C ARG A 573 16.10 1.30 -33.31
N LYS A 574 15.52 1.84 -34.38
CA LYS A 574 16.24 2.64 -35.38
C LYS A 574 16.90 3.87 -34.74
N LYS A 575 16.14 4.66 -33.98
CA LYS A 575 16.65 5.85 -33.26
C LYS A 575 17.81 5.49 -32.31
N GLN A 576 17.66 4.38 -31.56
CA GLN A 576 18.70 3.92 -30.62
C GLN A 576 19.94 3.40 -31.34
N MET A 577 19.78 2.66 -32.45
CA MET A 577 20.92 2.17 -33.24
C MET A 577 21.73 3.32 -33.87
N GLU A 578 21.06 4.32 -34.41
CA GLU A 578 21.71 5.53 -34.96
C GLU A 578 22.52 6.23 -33.87
N TYR A 579 21.94 6.40 -32.66
CA TYR A 579 22.64 7.00 -31.54
C TYR A 579 23.86 6.17 -31.09
N ASN A 580 23.71 4.84 -30.99
CA ASN A 580 24.80 3.95 -30.60
C ASN A 580 25.98 4.02 -31.58
N LEU A 581 25.69 4.06 -32.91
CA LEU A 581 26.71 4.18 -33.95
C LEU A 581 27.45 5.54 -33.89
N GLN A 582 26.73 6.63 -33.68
CA GLN A 582 27.31 7.96 -33.56
C GLN A 582 28.22 8.12 -32.33
N HIS A 583 27.92 7.43 -31.26
CA HIS A 583 28.65 7.56 -29.97
C HIS A 583 29.52 6.36 -29.64
N ASN A 584 29.67 5.38 -30.53
CA ASN A 584 30.44 4.14 -30.31
C ASN A 584 30.00 3.37 -29.06
N ILE A 585 28.69 3.31 -28.78
CA ILE A 585 28.14 2.64 -27.60
C ILE A 585 27.83 1.18 -27.95
N THR A 586 28.37 0.24 -27.17
CA THR A 586 28.00 -1.17 -27.21
C THR A 586 26.91 -1.44 -26.17
N PRO A 587 25.73 -1.97 -26.56
CA PRO A 587 24.65 -2.27 -25.64
C PRO A 587 25.10 -3.23 -24.52
N GLN A 588 24.86 -2.87 -23.26
CA GLN A 588 25.21 -3.71 -22.12
C GLN A 588 24.02 -3.86 -21.19
N THR A 589 23.76 -5.12 -20.75
CA THR A 589 22.74 -5.41 -19.74
C THR A 589 23.13 -4.77 -18.42
N VAL A 590 22.22 -3.99 -17.83
CA VAL A 590 22.42 -3.33 -16.54
C VAL A 590 22.40 -4.39 -15.44
N ARG A 591 23.49 -4.53 -14.68
CA ARG A 591 23.54 -5.38 -13.49
C ARG A 591 23.29 -4.52 -12.25
N LYS A 592 22.14 -4.65 -11.65
CA LYS A 592 21.86 -4.07 -10.31
C LYS A 592 22.17 -5.13 -9.25
N SER A 593 22.90 -4.75 -8.19
CA SER A 593 23.07 -5.61 -7.02
C SER A 593 21.71 -5.91 -6.37
N ILE A 594 21.49 -7.14 -5.95
CA ILE A 594 20.26 -7.59 -5.26
C ILE A 594 20.13 -6.94 -3.85
N ARG A 595 21.14 -6.16 -3.43
CA ARG A 595 21.36 -5.76 -2.03
C ARG A 595 20.45 -4.70 -1.46
N GLU A 596 19.64 -3.99 -2.24
CA GLU A 596 18.65 -3.06 -1.70
C GLU A 596 17.25 -3.55 -2.04
N SER A 597 16.82 -4.52 -1.28
CA SER A 597 15.49 -5.06 -1.34
C SER A 597 14.50 -4.03 -0.79
N ILE A 598 13.34 -3.89 -1.43
CA ILE A 598 12.16 -3.18 -0.90
C ILE A 598 11.86 -3.59 0.55
N THR A 599 12.21 -4.81 0.95
CA THR A 599 12.12 -5.33 2.31
C THR A 599 12.96 -4.55 3.31
N ASP A 600 14.12 -4.01 2.91
CA ASP A 600 14.97 -3.20 3.80
C ASP A 600 14.38 -1.79 4.01
N VAL A 601 13.78 -1.22 2.98
CA VAL A 601 13.08 0.08 3.06
C VAL A 601 11.81 -0.01 3.91
N LEU A 602 11.10 -1.13 3.82
CA LEU A 602 9.87 -1.38 4.58
C LEU A 602 10.15 -1.95 5.98
N GLY A 603 11.41 -2.21 6.36
CA GLY A 603 11.78 -2.83 7.64
C GLY A 603 11.35 -4.29 7.76
N ILE A 604 11.01 -4.95 6.65
CA ILE A 604 10.68 -6.37 6.59
C ILE A 604 12.02 -7.13 6.53
N SER A 605 12.70 -7.25 7.66
CA SER A 605 13.93 -8.03 7.77
C SER A 605 13.64 -9.49 7.45
N SER A 606 14.22 -10.03 6.39
CA SER A 606 14.29 -11.47 6.12
C SER A 606 15.23 -12.11 7.15
N LYS A 607 14.77 -12.31 8.38
CA LYS A 607 15.41 -13.25 9.30
C LYS A 607 15.10 -14.68 8.83
N THR A 608 15.84 -15.14 7.85
CA THR A 608 16.09 -16.57 7.65
C THR A 608 16.99 -17.04 8.79
N GLY A 609 16.41 -17.65 9.79
CA GLY A 609 17.16 -18.24 10.89
C GLY A 609 16.26 -18.55 12.06
N SER A 610 15.72 -19.77 12.08
CA SER A 610 15.30 -20.62 13.22
C SER A 610 14.86 -19.91 14.52
N ASN A 611 13.68 -20.28 14.95
CA ASN A 611 13.09 -20.08 16.29
C ASN A 611 12.53 -18.68 16.58
N ASP A 612 11.29 -18.44 16.15
CA ASP A 612 10.36 -17.70 16.96
C ASP A 612 8.91 -18.08 16.60
N ALA A 613 8.52 -19.27 17.03
CA ALA A 613 7.14 -19.55 17.34
C ALA A 613 6.87 -18.96 18.72
N LYS A 614 6.37 -17.73 18.77
CA LYS A 614 5.59 -17.11 19.87
C LYS A 614 5.82 -15.60 19.89
N ARG A 615 5.25 -14.89 18.93
CA ARG A 615 4.71 -13.56 19.17
C ARG A 615 3.32 -13.56 18.56
N THR A 616 2.33 -13.56 19.40
CA THR A 616 0.95 -13.25 19.05
C THR A 616 0.94 -11.81 18.53
N PRO A 617 0.25 -11.49 17.43
CA PRO A 617 0.25 -10.14 16.82
C PRO A 617 -0.66 -9.18 17.59
N TYR A 618 -0.51 -9.04 18.89
CA TYR A 618 -1.33 -8.08 19.66
C TYR A 618 -0.68 -7.76 21.00
N ASP A 619 0.29 -6.85 20.98
CA ASP A 619 0.60 -5.98 22.10
C ASP A 619 0.63 -4.53 21.62
N SER A 620 -0.51 -4.05 21.12
CA SER A 620 -0.86 -2.64 21.10
C SER A 620 -1.64 -2.34 22.37
N PRO A 621 -1.41 -1.23 23.06
CA PRO A 621 -2.20 -0.87 24.25
C PRO A 621 -3.71 -0.77 23.98
N TYR A 622 -4.12 -0.83 22.73
CA TYR A 622 -5.53 -0.78 22.28
C TYR A 622 -6.07 -2.13 21.77
N GLY A 623 -5.28 -3.20 21.77
CA GLY A 623 -5.65 -4.53 21.25
C GLY A 623 -6.72 -5.26 22.06
N ASN A 624 -6.85 -4.98 23.35
CA ASN A 624 -7.78 -5.67 24.25
C ASN A 624 -9.25 -5.21 24.12
N VAL A 625 -9.51 -4.07 23.50
CA VAL A 625 -10.88 -3.55 23.33
C VAL A 625 -11.62 -4.26 22.19
N THR A 626 -10.91 -4.77 21.21
CA THR A 626 -11.53 -5.46 20.04
C THR A 626 -11.96 -6.89 20.38
N LEU A 627 -11.31 -7.55 21.34
CA LEU A 627 -11.70 -8.90 21.82
C LEU A 627 -12.96 -8.84 22.69
N ALA A 628 -13.11 -7.81 23.55
CA ALA A 628 -14.31 -7.61 24.35
C ALA A 628 -15.58 -7.35 23.52
N MET A 629 -15.44 -6.78 22.31
CA MET A 629 -16.58 -6.56 21.40
C MET A 629 -17.06 -7.84 20.70
N ARG A 630 -16.24 -8.88 20.56
CA ARG A 630 -16.69 -10.16 20.01
C ARG A 630 -17.57 -10.96 20.97
N GLU A 631 -17.40 -10.76 22.27
CA GLU A 631 -18.18 -11.48 23.29
C GLU A 631 -19.50 -10.79 23.68
N ASN A 632 -19.68 -9.50 23.40
CA ASN A 632 -20.85 -8.74 23.87
C ASN A 632 -21.97 -8.50 22.84
N VAL A 633 -21.87 -8.99 21.61
CA VAL A 633 -22.96 -8.86 20.63
C VAL A 633 -23.99 -10.00 20.73
N GLY A 634 -23.73 -11.00 21.59
CA GLY A 634 -24.57 -12.20 21.74
C GLY A 634 -25.31 -12.34 23.05
N ALA A 635 -25.28 -11.40 23.98
CA ALA A 635 -25.88 -11.61 25.29
C ALA A 635 -26.73 -10.43 25.78
N TYR A 636 -27.93 -10.31 25.26
CA TYR A 636 -29.04 -9.69 25.98
C TYR A 636 -30.30 -10.50 25.70
N ASP A 637 -30.51 -11.53 26.54
CA ASP A 637 -31.85 -11.88 27.01
C ASP A 637 -31.80 -12.53 28.38
N ALA A 638 -32.55 -11.89 29.24
CA ALA A 638 -33.10 -12.21 30.57
C ALA A 638 -32.64 -13.47 31.32
N SER A 639 -32.13 -13.30 32.53
CA SER A 639 -32.81 -13.53 33.84
C SER A 639 -31.81 -13.93 34.93
N VAL A 640 -31.81 -13.15 35.96
CA VAL A 640 -31.76 -13.40 37.43
C VAL A 640 -31.45 -14.83 37.88
N GLY A 641 -30.41 -14.96 38.74
CA GLY A 641 -30.39 -15.99 39.75
C GLY A 641 -29.01 -16.53 40.13
N SER A 642 -28.48 -15.97 41.22
CA SER A 642 -27.78 -16.58 42.37
C SER A 642 -26.63 -17.59 42.20
N ASP A 643 -25.52 -17.15 42.67
CA ASP A 643 -24.71 -17.71 43.80
C ASP A 643 -23.73 -18.89 43.62
N ASN A 644 -22.53 -18.58 44.10
CA ASN A 644 -21.55 -19.44 44.78
C ASN A 644 -20.57 -20.37 44.02
N GLY A 645 -19.32 -20.02 44.21
CA GLY A 645 -18.37 -20.98 44.83
C GLY A 645 -17.22 -21.54 43.99
N THR A 646 -16.11 -20.83 44.04
CA THR A 646 -14.71 -21.29 44.24
C THR A 646 -14.09 -22.50 43.45
N PRO A 647 -12.77 -22.66 43.48
CA PRO A 647 -11.91 -22.75 42.32
C PRO A 647 -11.25 -24.12 42.14
N ALA A 648 -10.81 -24.49 40.96
CA ALA A 648 -9.80 -25.54 40.89
C ALA A 648 -9.02 -25.66 39.57
N LYS A 649 -7.74 -25.58 39.75
CA LYS A 649 -6.65 -26.45 39.28
C LYS A 649 -6.27 -26.45 37.79
N LYS A 650 -5.03 -25.95 37.61
CA LYS A 650 -4.08 -26.18 36.53
C LYS A 650 -3.98 -27.66 36.12
N SER A 651 -3.95 -27.95 34.84
CA SER A 651 -3.24 -29.11 34.33
C SER A 651 -2.49 -28.77 33.04
N ARG A 652 -1.29 -29.31 32.99
CA ARG A 652 -0.20 -29.07 32.01
C ARG A 652 -0.52 -29.64 30.63
N GLY A 653 0.11 -28.97 29.62
CA GLY A 653 0.04 -29.30 28.23
C GLY A 653 0.59 -30.66 27.81
N ARG A 654 0.15 -31.08 26.64
CA ARG A 654 0.84 -32.07 25.81
C ARG A 654 0.71 -31.68 24.32
N GLY A 655 1.80 -31.87 23.62
CA GLY A 655 2.09 -31.40 22.28
C GLY A 655 1.14 -31.89 21.17
N ALA A 656 0.96 -31.04 20.19
CA ALA A 656 0.30 -31.34 18.93
C ALA A 656 1.11 -32.37 18.14
N LYS A 657 0.57 -33.57 17.97
CA LYS A 657 1.00 -34.57 17.00
C LYS A 657 0.31 -34.26 15.66
N LYS A 658 1.08 -34.29 14.57
CA LYS A 658 0.57 -34.36 13.20
C LYS A 658 -0.43 -35.52 13.10
N LEU A 659 -1.62 -35.22 12.55
CA LEU A 659 -2.60 -36.26 12.17
C LEU A 659 -2.08 -37.04 10.96
N PRO A 660 -2.15 -38.37 11.01
CA PRO A 660 -1.92 -39.21 9.84
C PRO A 660 -3.16 -39.28 8.95
N ASP A 661 -2.94 -39.57 7.67
CA ASP A 661 -3.96 -39.82 6.64
C ASP A 661 -5.10 -40.70 7.18
N LEU A 662 -6.33 -40.20 7.08
CA LEU A 662 -7.55 -40.93 7.36
C LEU A 662 -7.74 -42.00 6.25
N ALA A 663 -7.29 -43.19 6.54
CA ALA A 663 -7.45 -44.35 5.66
C ALA A 663 -8.91 -44.82 5.66
N GLN A 664 -9.32 -45.50 4.59
CA GLN A 664 -10.62 -46.13 4.37
C GLN A 664 -11.20 -46.90 5.58
N ARG A 665 -10.41 -47.21 6.60
CA ARG A 665 -10.84 -47.87 7.81
C ARG A 665 -11.73 -47.00 8.71
N ASP A 666 -11.50 -45.68 8.73
CA ASP A 666 -12.25 -44.78 9.61
C ASP A 666 -13.67 -44.50 9.08
N VAL A 667 -13.89 -44.60 7.79
CA VAL A 667 -15.21 -44.47 7.14
C VAL A 667 -16.07 -45.71 7.48
N GLN A 668 -15.47 -46.90 7.47
CA GLN A 668 -16.19 -48.15 7.76
C GLN A 668 -16.58 -48.21 9.24
N ASP A 669 -15.73 -47.74 10.16
CA ASP A 669 -16.03 -47.63 11.59
C ASP A 669 -17.16 -46.63 11.91
N LEU A 670 -17.28 -45.56 11.08
CA LEU A 670 -18.37 -44.57 11.16
C LEU A 670 -19.70 -45.17 10.65
N LEU A 671 -19.66 -45.90 9.52
CA LEU A 671 -20.83 -46.62 9.00
C LEU A 671 -21.37 -47.64 10.00
N ASP A 672 -20.47 -48.38 10.66
CA ASP A 672 -20.85 -49.39 11.67
C ASP A 672 -21.39 -48.77 12.98
N ARG A 673 -21.02 -47.54 13.32
CA ARG A 673 -21.52 -46.81 14.49
C ARG A 673 -22.82 -46.08 14.29
N THR A 674 -23.07 -45.55 13.05
CA THR A 674 -24.26 -44.75 12.78
C THR A 674 -25.41 -45.55 12.21
N GLY A 675 -25.19 -46.81 11.78
CA GLY A 675 -26.20 -47.64 11.15
C GLY A 675 -26.72 -47.11 9.81
N ALA A 676 -25.97 -46.16 9.20
CA ALA A 676 -26.34 -45.54 7.95
C ALA A 676 -26.05 -46.49 6.75
N ALA A 677 -26.88 -46.49 5.75
CA ALA A 677 -26.78 -47.39 4.60
C ALA A 677 -25.82 -46.86 3.52
N ASN A 678 -25.54 -45.57 3.53
CA ASN A 678 -24.64 -44.89 2.54
C ASN A 678 -24.00 -43.61 3.09
N LEU A 679 -23.02 -43.07 2.34
CA LEU A 679 -22.24 -41.88 2.72
C LEU A 679 -23.13 -40.60 2.79
N ASP A 680 -24.18 -40.52 1.95
CA ASP A 680 -25.08 -39.35 1.92
C ASP A 680 -25.92 -39.25 3.21
N GLU A 681 -26.31 -40.38 3.79
CA GLU A 681 -27.02 -40.43 5.08
C GLU A 681 -26.11 -39.99 6.23
N ILE A 682 -24.83 -40.36 6.22
CA ILE A 682 -23.84 -39.93 7.20
C ILE A 682 -23.61 -38.42 7.07
N LEU A 683 -23.45 -37.90 5.87
CA LEU A 683 -23.26 -36.47 5.63
C LEU A 683 -24.48 -35.67 6.08
N THR A 684 -25.68 -36.15 5.82
CA THR A 684 -26.91 -35.51 6.27
C THR A 684 -27.03 -35.50 7.80
N ALA A 685 -26.67 -36.59 8.45
CA ALA A 685 -26.67 -36.69 9.95
C ALA A 685 -25.61 -35.73 10.54
N LEU A 686 -24.39 -35.69 10.00
CA LEU A 686 -23.33 -34.78 10.45
C LEU A 686 -23.67 -33.30 10.21
N GLU A 687 -24.37 -32.97 9.11
CA GLU A 687 -24.88 -31.63 8.85
C GLU A 687 -25.97 -31.22 9.84
N ALA A 688 -26.86 -32.13 10.20
CA ALA A 688 -27.87 -31.92 11.25
C ALA A 688 -27.25 -31.68 12.61
N ASP A 689 -26.29 -32.54 13.03
CA ASP A 689 -25.55 -32.40 14.28
C ASP A 689 -24.73 -31.11 14.35
N MET A 690 -24.14 -30.69 13.25
CA MET A 690 -23.41 -29.43 13.13
C MET A 690 -24.34 -28.21 13.32
N LEU A 691 -25.53 -28.24 12.71
CA LEU A 691 -26.52 -27.18 12.87
C LEU A 691 -27.08 -27.15 14.30
N GLU A 692 -27.29 -28.30 14.92
CA GLU A 692 -27.73 -28.39 16.30
C GLU A 692 -26.67 -27.90 17.29
N ALA A 693 -25.39 -28.27 17.06
CA ALA A 693 -24.28 -27.75 17.85
C ALA A 693 -24.12 -26.23 17.68
N ALA A 694 -24.32 -25.72 16.48
CA ALA A 694 -24.29 -24.27 16.23
C ALA A 694 -25.44 -23.54 16.90
N ALA A 695 -26.66 -24.11 16.88
CA ALA A 695 -27.83 -23.57 17.57
C ALA A 695 -27.67 -23.55 19.10
N ASN A 696 -26.95 -24.53 19.64
CA ASN A 696 -26.63 -24.63 21.06
C ASN A 696 -25.37 -23.85 21.48
N LEU A 697 -24.79 -23.05 20.58
CA LEU A 697 -23.58 -22.23 20.79
C LEU A 697 -22.31 -23.04 21.08
N GLU A 698 -22.28 -24.33 20.74
CA GLU A 698 -21.13 -25.22 20.86
C GLU A 698 -20.19 -25.08 19.64
N PHE A 699 -19.58 -23.91 19.48
CA PHE A 699 -18.87 -23.54 18.25
C PHE A 699 -17.64 -24.43 17.96
N GLU A 700 -16.93 -24.93 18.96
CA GLU A 700 -15.81 -25.86 18.76
C GLU A 700 -16.29 -27.22 18.24
N ARG A 701 -17.42 -27.69 18.71
CA ARG A 701 -18.06 -28.93 18.23
C ARG A 701 -18.63 -28.76 16.80
N ALA A 702 -19.29 -27.66 16.53
CA ALA A 702 -19.78 -27.33 15.20
C ALA A 702 -18.62 -27.21 14.18
N ALA A 703 -17.49 -26.61 14.57
CA ALA A 703 -16.29 -26.51 13.73
C ALA A 703 -15.66 -27.89 13.46
N ALA A 704 -15.56 -28.75 14.47
CA ALA A 704 -15.05 -30.10 14.31
C ALA A 704 -15.94 -30.95 13.37
N LEU A 705 -17.28 -30.87 13.51
CA LEU A 705 -18.24 -31.53 12.63
C LEU A 705 -18.15 -31.01 11.18
N ARG A 706 -18.01 -29.70 10.99
CA ARG A 706 -17.79 -29.09 9.65
C ARG A 706 -16.52 -29.65 9.01
N ASP A 707 -15.43 -29.75 9.76
CA ASP A 707 -14.16 -30.25 9.24
C ASP A 707 -14.22 -31.76 8.91
N GLN A 708 -15.01 -32.52 9.66
CA GLN A 708 -15.35 -33.92 9.32
C GLN A 708 -16.17 -34.04 8.04
N ILE A 709 -17.22 -33.23 7.88
CA ILE A 709 -18.04 -33.17 6.66
C ILE A 709 -17.17 -32.85 5.46
N LYS A 710 -16.25 -31.89 5.61
CA LYS A 710 -15.34 -31.47 4.55
C LYS A 710 -14.31 -32.55 4.17
N ALA A 711 -13.90 -33.38 5.12
CA ALA A 711 -13.02 -34.51 4.89
C ALA A 711 -13.73 -35.71 4.21
N LEU A 712 -15.04 -35.84 4.40
CA LEU A 712 -15.87 -36.91 3.85
C LEU A 712 -16.51 -36.59 2.49
N LYS A 713 -16.61 -35.32 2.09
CA LYS A 713 -17.03 -34.93 0.73
C LYS A 713 -15.86 -35.10 -0.22
N PRO A 714 -15.84 -36.10 -1.12
CA PRO A 714 -14.86 -36.16 -2.19
C PRO A 714 -15.14 -34.98 -3.14
N ASP A 715 -14.05 -34.33 -3.62
CA ASP A 715 -14.09 -33.18 -4.52
C ASP A 715 -15.16 -33.34 -5.60
N GLU A 716 -16.15 -32.47 -5.64
CA GLU A 716 -17.13 -32.31 -6.73
C GLU A 716 -16.53 -31.75 -8.02
N LEU A 717 -15.31 -32.16 -8.40
CA LEU A 717 -14.61 -31.63 -9.56
C LEU A 717 -14.17 -32.66 -10.60
N ASN A 718 -14.72 -33.88 -10.61
CA ASN A 718 -14.45 -34.82 -11.73
C ASN A 718 -15.59 -35.83 -11.93
N LEU A 719 -16.72 -35.39 -12.50
CA LEU A 719 -17.59 -36.30 -13.26
C LEU A 719 -18.02 -35.65 -14.57
N PRO A 720 -17.86 -36.32 -15.75
CA PRO A 720 -18.31 -35.80 -17.02
C PRO A 720 -19.85 -35.87 -17.06
N GLN A 721 -20.50 -34.76 -17.42
CA GLN A 721 -21.92 -34.74 -17.74
C GLN A 721 -22.19 -35.70 -18.90
N LYS A 722 -22.86 -36.80 -18.62
CA LYS A 722 -23.54 -37.60 -19.62
C LYS A 722 -24.92 -36.99 -19.84
N ARG A 723 -25.07 -36.45 -21.09
CA ARG A 723 -26.29 -36.15 -21.88
C ARG A 723 -27.39 -35.31 -21.23
#